data_756f13e595ad1fd12f9bbf841e7c77fd
#
_entry.id   756f13e595ad1fd12f9bbf841e7c77fd
#
_cell.length_a   1.000
_cell.length_b   1.000
_cell.length_c   1.000
_cell.angle_alpha   90.00
_cell.angle_beta   90.00
_cell.angle_gamma   90.00
#
_symmetry.space_group_name_H-M   'P 1'
#
loop_
_entity.id
_entity.type
_entity.pdbx_description
1 polymer ?
#
loop_
_entity_poly.entity_id
_entity_poly.type
_entity_poly.pdbx_seq_one_letter_code
_entity_poly.pdbx_strand_id
1 'polypeptide(L)'
;MNRIVLRNIILLFSIVYCHFGWTQNIYKLNEPITPHQVHQGHLKLGGSSPDGGRMEVNSFYVSENGQPIIPVTGEFHFSRYPEKEWEQSILKIKSGGVTVIPTYVFWNMHEENENQFRWDGNLNLRKFIEICRQHDMRVIVRIGPFCHGEIRNGGLPDWILAKPMEVRSNDDKYLFYVKRLYNEIGKQLNGLYYKDGGPIIGIQIENEHQHSAAPWALNYPGEAKDNTCATYDKEFALVGVSIQNKEIATAKIGEEHMLTLKRLAEEAGMIVPLYTATGWGNAAIIGNEAIPVTAAYTYPFWEKPSMSPFCLFKDIQHNPDYSPVRYNTDLYPSFCAEMGVGIQMIYESRPVIDPRAAEALMVRTLGSGANCIGYYMYHGGSNPRRTGGGFYADEPMGIPKISYDYQAPIGEFGLTSESYKYLRLIHTFIRNFGNKLAPMRTVLPEGYDSISPSNRETLRFAARMKDGSGFLFMTNFQDHDTNRHKQEGLKIELNLKNEILTIPEKGTFTLEKDASIILPFNMYLNGARLKYATAQLLAHIQEKGDSHYIFLAPDGIAPEYVFDKKTVKGRKTKFHPTAGTKSTFELKTIDGNRILITTLTRQEAIETTQLEDGRLIITSATVVQDKNRTTLLSLGKNTVDYIIYPSENGWKKQQASVEATSPQVKWERIGGRHLCVKSDMRSLPHINDYFLNIKYTGDVAMAFIENDLVLDHFWHGKPWCISMKRFTERLEESKEMNFYFRPLAKDAPFIEMGGIPQEMLPDFSQEDNILEISNVELIPEYRIDIGLSAFAMRSKEK
;
A
#
# COMPACT_ATOMS: atom_id res chain seq x y z
N MET A 1 -18.54 -34.34 -64.02
CA MET A 1 -17.52 -33.46 -63.37
C MET A 1 -16.71 -34.31 -62.46
N ASN A 2 -15.42 -34.38 -62.73
CA ASN A 2 -14.56 -35.50 -62.44
C ASN A 2 -14.25 -35.68 -60.95
N ARG A 3 -14.26 -36.93 -60.44
CA ARG A 3 -13.87 -37.35 -59.10
C ARG A 3 -12.45 -36.82 -58.68
N ILE A 4 -11.59 -36.45 -59.63
CA ILE A 4 -10.26 -35.87 -59.42
C ILE A 4 -10.34 -34.43 -58.91
N VAL A 5 -11.29 -33.62 -59.38
CA VAL A 5 -11.47 -32.22 -58.95
C VAL A 5 -11.96 -32.16 -57.48
N LEU A 6 -12.85 -33.10 -57.09
CA LEU A 6 -13.37 -33.16 -55.73
C LEU A 6 -12.31 -33.61 -54.70
N ARG A 7 -11.38 -34.48 -55.14
CA ARG A 7 -10.26 -34.97 -54.28
C ARG A 7 -9.19 -33.92 -54.07
N ASN A 8 -8.94 -33.04 -55.02
CA ASN A 8 -7.99 -31.93 -54.89
C ASN A 8 -8.58 -30.76 -54.08
N ILE A 9 -9.87 -30.51 -54.12
CA ILE A 9 -10.56 -29.52 -53.30
C ILE A 9 -10.58 -30.00 -51.81
N ILE A 10 -10.77 -31.26 -51.53
CA ILE A 10 -10.71 -31.83 -50.18
C ILE A 10 -9.30 -31.84 -49.63
N LEU A 11 -8.26 -32.04 -50.48
CA LEU A 11 -6.86 -31.93 -50.05
C LEU A 11 -6.47 -30.45 -49.80
N LEU A 12 -6.95 -29.46 -50.56
CA LEU A 12 -6.73 -28.05 -50.29
C LEU A 12 -7.43 -27.58 -49.02
N PHE A 13 -8.64 -28.06 -48.71
CA PHE A 13 -9.32 -27.75 -47.46
C PHE A 13 -8.66 -28.45 -46.25
N SER A 14 -8.09 -29.63 -46.41
CA SER A 14 -7.35 -30.31 -45.35
C SER A 14 -5.99 -29.65 -45.03
N ILE A 15 -5.37 -28.96 -46.00
CA ILE A 15 -4.12 -28.23 -45.81
C ILE A 15 -4.38 -26.83 -45.20
N VAL A 16 -5.53 -26.21 -45.45
CA VAL A 16 -5.91 -24.93 -44.84
C VAL A 16 -6.38 -25.10 -43.36
N TYR A 17 -6.88 -26.28 -42.96
CA TYR A 17 -7.29 -26.55 -41.56
C TYR A 17 -6.13 -26.97 -40.65
N CYS A 18 -4.90 -27.17 -41.13
CA CYS A 18 -3.74 -27.56 -40.33
C CYS A 18 -2.79 -26.41 -39.99
N HIS A 19 -3.17 -25.17 -40.22
CA HIS A 19 -2.32 -23.99 -39.88
C HIS A 19 -3.00 -22.95 -38.98
N PHE A 20 -3.91 -23.35 -38.12
CA PHE A 20 -4.07 -22.66 -36.85
C PHE A 20 -3.03 -23.24 -35.86
N GLY A 21 -1.77 -23.14 -36.21
CA GLY A 21 -0.70 -23.20 -35.26
C GLY A 21 -0.88 -22.04 -34.31
N TRP A 22 -1.08 -22.32 -33.05
CA TRP A 22 -0.98 -21.33 -31.97
C TRP A 22 0.33 -20.61 -32.17
N THR A 23 0.28 -19.32 -32.57
CA THR A 23 1.46 -18.50 -32.67
C THR A 23 2.01 -18.37 -31.26
N GLN A 24 3.15 -18.96 -30.99
CA GLN A 24 3.85 -18.78 -29.73
C GLN A 24 4.36 -17.35 -29.68
N ASN A 25 3.85 -16.56 -28.75
CA ASN A 25 4.37 -15.23 -28.50
C ASN A 25 5.61 -15.34 -27.61
N ILE A 26 6.80 -15.34 -28.24
CA ILE A 26 8.08 -15.40 -27.52
C ILE A 26 8.53 -13.96 -27.24
N TYR A 27 8.54 -13.61 -25.97
CA TYR A 27 9.02 -12.32 -25.48
C TYR A 27 10.48 -12.45 -25.02
N LYS A 28 11.35 -11.56 -25.51
CA LYS A 28 12.78 -11.63 -25.25
C LYS A 28 13.23 -10.56 -24.27
N LEU A 29 14.22 -10.90 -23.45
CA LEU A 29 14.87 -9.98 -22.54
C LEU A 29 16.37 -10.29 -22.52
N ASN A 30 17.19 -9.25 -22.69
CA ASN A 30 18.64 -9.37 -22.77
C ASN A 30 19.30 -8.91 -21.46
N GLU A 31 20.18 -9.73 -20.87
CA GLU A 31 20.99 -9.28 -19.74
C GLU A 31 21.91 -8.13 -20.17
N PRO A 32 21.88 -6.99 -19.45
CA PRO A 32 22.73 -5.85 -19.79
C PRO A 32 24.22 -6.18 -19.63
N ILE A 33 25.03 -5.77 -20.60
CA ILE A 33 26.49 -6.00 -20.61
C ILE A 33 27.22 -5.04 -19.67
N THR A 34 26.72 -3.80 -19.55
CA THR A 34 27.32 -2.76 -18.71
C THR A 34 27.11 -3.06 -17.24
N PRO A 35 28.15 -2.94 -16.38
CA PRO A 35 27.97 -3.03 -14.94
C PRO A 35 27.02 -1.97 -14.42
N HIS A 36 26.23 -2.33 -13.40
CA HIS A 36 25.40 -1.36 -12.68
C HIS A 36 26.30 -0.55 -11.73
N GLN A 37 26.29 0.77 -11.88
CA GLN A 37 27.06 1.66 -11.01
C GLN A 37 26.20 2.06 -9.80
N VAL A 38 26.70 1.80 -8.58
CA VAL A 38 26.08 2.22 -7.33
C VAL A 38 27.02 3.19 -6.61
N HIS A 39 26.59 4.44 -6.45
CA HIS A 39 27.33 5.46 -5.72
C HIS A 39 27.15 5.28 -4.22
N GLN A 40 28.24 5.42 -3.46
CA GLN A 40 28.25 5.27 -2.00
C GLN A 40 28.88 6.49 -1.33
N GLY A 41 28.43 6.82 -0.11
CA GLY A 41 29.03 7.89 0.70
C GLY A 41 28.81 9.32 0.22
N HIS A 42 27.99 9.53 -0.83
CA HIS A 42 27.68 10.85 -1.39
C HIS A 42 26.44 11.49 -0.73
N LEU A 43 25.57 10.68 -0.13
CA LEU A 43 24.41 11.14 0.64
C LEU A 43 24.82 11.34 2.11
N LYS A 44 24.43 12.46 2.70
CA LYS A 44 24.63 12.76 4.12
C LYS A 44 23.51 12.11 4.97
N LEU A 45 23.35 10.80 4.79
CA LEU A 45 22.33 9.97 5.40
C LEU A 45 22.95 8.74 6.05
N GLY A 46 22.18 8.08 6.93
CA GLY A 46 22.62 6.92 7.68
C GLY A 46 22.86 7.26 9.14
N GLY A 47 23.12 6.23 9.95
CA GLY A 47 23.36 6.42 11.39
C GLY A 47 23.47 5.09 12.11
N SER A 48 23.82 5.17 13.39
CA SER A 48 23.98 4.01 14.27
C SER A 48 23.07 4.12 15.48
N SER A 49 22.67 2.96 16.02
CA SER A 49 21.96 2.82 17.28
C SER A 49 22.90 2.38 18.42
N PRO A 50 22.52 2.56 19.69
CA PRO A 50 23.38 2.23 20.84
C PRO A 50 23.71 0.74 20.96
N ASP A 51 22.88 -0.15 20.44
CA ASP A 51 23.08 -1.60 20.38
C ASP A 51 24.01 -2.06 19.26
N GLY A 52 24.59 -1.11 18.51
CA GLY A 52 25.51 -1.37 17.39
C GLY A 52 24.82 -1.54 16.05
N GLY A 53 23.51 -1.39 15.97
CA GLY A 53 22.78 -1.39 14.71
C GLY A 53 23.24 -0.24 13.82
N ARG A 54 23.34 -0.46 12.50
CA ARG A 54 23.80 0.53 11.52
C ARG A 54 22.89 0.57 10.29
N MET A 55 22.44 1.76 9.95
CA MET A 55 21.68 2.03 8.74
C MET A 55 22.51 2.88 7.77
N GLU A 56 22.57 2.48 6.50
CA GLU A 56 23.34 3.15 5.45
C GLU A 56 22.48 3.31 4.20
N VAL A 57 22.74 4.37 3.45
CA VAL A 57 22.02 4.68 2.20
C VAL A 57 23.05 4.87 1.07
N ASN A 58 22.83 4.19 -0.04
CA ASN A 58 23.57 4.43 -1.27
C ASN A 58 22.60 4.92 -2.39
N SER A 59 23.09 5.11 -3.62
CA SER A 59 22.25 5.59 -4.70
C SER A 59 21.18 4.60 -5.17
N PHE A 60 21.11 3.39 -4.60
CA PHE A 60 20.23 2.35 -5.10
C PHE A 60 19.32 1.71 -4.04
N TYR A 61 19.82 1.50 -2.81
CA TYR A 61 19.04 0.91 -1.71
C TYR A 61 19.51 1.40 -0.33
N VAL A 62 18.71 1.08 0.67
CA VAL A 62 19.09 1.18 2.08
C VAL A 62 19.60 -0.18 2.54
N SER A 63 20.64 -0.18 3.38
CA SER A 63 21.09 -1.38 4.08
C SER A 63 20.98 -1.21 5.60
N GLU A 64 20.73 -2.30 6.28
CA GLU A 64 20.76 -2.42 7.72
C GLU A 64 21.76 -3.51 8.12
N ASN A 65 22.73 -3.14 8.95
CA ASN A 65 23.82 -4.04 9.35
C ASN A 65 24.51 -4.71 8.14
N GLY A 66 24.72 -3.92 7.07
CA GLY A 66 25.31 -4.37 5.82
C GLY A 66 24.41 -5.23 4.93
N GLN A 67 23.19 -5.53 5.34
CA GLN A 67 22.21 -6.26 4.51
C GLN A 67 21.28 -5.31 3.76
N PRO A 68 21.16 -5.41 2.43
CA PRO A 68 20.19 -4.65 1.68
C PRO A 68 18.75 -4.94 2.15
N ILE A 69 17.93 -3.89 2.27
CA ILE A 69 16.52 -4.02 2.66
C ILE A 69 15.62 -3.26 1.68
N ILE A 70 14.36 -3.66 1.60
CA ILE A 70 13.29 -2.92 0.95
C ILE A 70 12.30 -2.53 2.05
N PRO A 71 12.32 -1.29 2.56
CA PRO A 71 11.33 -0.83 3.52
C PRO A 71 9.92 -0.91 2.92
N VAL A 72 8.97 -1.37 3.72
CA VAL A 72 7.52 -1.33 3.41
C VAL A 72 6.90 -0.34 4.37
N THR A 73 6.46 0.83 3.85
CA THR A 73 5.89 1.88 4.68
C THR A 73 4.37 1.96 4.52
N GLY A 74 3.66 2.11 5.62
CA GLY A 74 2.20 2.22 5.62
C GLY A 74 1.74 3.41 6.45
N GLU A 75 1.26 4.46 5.77
CA GLU A 75 0.84 5.71 6.42
C GLU A 75 -0.37 5.48 7.33
N PHE A 76 -0.25 5.94 8.58
CA PHE A 76 -1.29 5.92 9.60
C PHE A 76 -1.28 7.22 10.40
N HIS A 77 -2.28 8.04 10.27
CA HIS A 77 -2.40 9.30 11.00
C HIS A 77 -2.97 9.07 12.40
N PHE A 78 -2.09 9.03 13.42
CA PHE A 78 -2.50 8.79 14.80
C PHE A 78 -3.58 9.76 15.29
N SER A 79 -3.49 11.03 14.91
CA SER A 79 -4.42 12.09 15.31
C SER A 79 -5.83 11.96 14.71
N ARG A 80 -6.01 11.11 13.69
CA ARG A 80 -7.29 10.78 13.06
C ARG A 80 -7.91 9.48 13.60
N TYR A 81 -7.34 8.91 14.66
CA TYR A 81 -7.79 7.62 15.19
C TYR A 81 -7.81 7.61 16.72
N PRO A 82 -8.78 6.93 17.37
CA PRO A 82 -8.86 6.91 18.83
C PRO A 82 -7.64 6.27 19.47
N GLU A 83 -7.07 6.94 20.47
CA GLU A 83 -5.89 6.48 21.22
C GLU A 83 -6.04 5.03 21.74
N LYS A 84 -7.24 4.69 22.26
CA LYS A 84 -7.56 3.35 22.80
C LYS A 84 -7.53 2.23 21.74
N GLU A 85 -7.51 2.57 20.45
CA GLU A 85 -7.53 1.63 19.33
C GLU A 85 -6.18 1.58 18.58
N TRP A 86 -5.18 2.43 18.90
CA TRP A 86 -3.89 2.50 18.20
C TRP A 86 -3.15 1.16 18.23
N GLU A 87 -3.06 0.52 19.40
CA GLU A 87 -2.31 -0.72 19.55
C GLU A 87 -2.83 -1.84 18.63
N GLN A 88 -4.16 -2.05 18.57
CA GLN A 88 -4.75 -3.03 17.69
C GLN A 88 -4.50 -2.71 16.21
N SER A 89 -4.56 -1.43 15.83
CA SER A 89 -4.27 -0.96 14.48
C SER A 89 -2.81 -1.19 14.10
N ILE A 90 -1.87 -0.87 14.98
CA ILE A 90 -0.43 -1.12 14.79
C ILE A 90 -0.16 -2.62 14.61
N LEU A 91 -0.79 -3.48 15.40
CA LEU A 91 -0.66 -4.94 15.28
C LEU A 91 -1.27 -5.46 13.96
N LYS A 92 -2.38 -4.90 13.47
CA LYS A 92 -2.94 -5.22 12.14
C LYS A 92 -1.99 -4.77 11.01
N ILE A 93 -1.42 -3.56 11.11
CA ILE A 93 -0.42 -3.03 10.17
C ILE A 93 0.80 -3.96 10.11
N LYS A 94 1.33 -4.37 11.26
CA LYS A 94 2.45 -5.31 11.39
C LYS A 94 2.14 -6.68 10.79
N SER A 95 0.97 -7.24 11.10
CA SER A 95 0.51 -8.53 10.55
C SER A 95 0.27 -8.47 9.04
N GLY A 96 0.02 -7.28 8.49
CA GLY A 96 0.00 -6.99 7.06
C GLY A 96 1.38 -6.96 6.40
N GLY A 97 2.48 -7.07 7.18
CA GLY A 97 3.86 -7.09 6.67
C GLY A 97 4.48 -5.71 6.45
N VAL A 98 3.83 -4.64 6.88
CA VAL A 98 4.42 -3.29 6.93
C VAL A 98 5.51 -3.25 7.98
N THR A 99 6.63 -2.58 7.69
CA THR A 99 7.81 -2.51 8.57
C THR A 99 8.03 -1.12 9.17
N VAL A 100 7.45 -0.09 8.56
CA VAL A 100 7.61 1.31 8.98
C VAL A 100 6.25 2.02 8.91
N ILE A 101 5.91 2.78 9.93
CA ILE A 101 4.70 3.61 9.98
C ILE A 101 5.09 5.08 9.81
N PRO A 102 4.84 5.71 8.65
CA PRO A 102 4.83 7.16 8.53
C PRO A 102 3.59 7.74 9.22
N THR A 103 3.72 8.92 9.82
CA THR A 103 2.60 9.64 10.42
C THR A 103 2.83 11.15 10.42
N TYR A 104 1.80 11.93 10.13
CA TYR A 104 1.86 13.39 10.17
C TYR A 104 1.66 13.95 11.57
N VAL A 105 2.34 15.07 11.81
CA VAL A 105 2.06 16.01 12.91
C VAL A 105 1.39 17.23 12.29
N PHE A 106 0.06 17.30 12.33
CA PHE A 106 -0.70 18.42 11.80
C PHE A 106 -0.65 19.60 12.75
N TRP A 107 0.03 20.67 12.37
CA TRP A 107 0.23 21.84 13.23
C TRP A 107 -1.10 22.42 13.76
N ASN A 108 -2.10 22.56 12.89
CA ASN A 108 -3.42 23.09 13.26
C ASN A 108 -4.19 22.24 14.28
N MET A 109 -3.89 20.93 14.39
CA MET A 109 -4.47 20.07 15.43
C MET A 109 -3.76 20.22 16.76
N HIS A 110 -2.44 20.39 16.74
CA HIS A 110 -1.62 20.51 17.95
C HIS A 110 -1.58 21.92 18.52
N GLU A 111 -1.75 22.95 17.71
CA GLU A 111 -1.79 24.36 18.12
C GLU A 111 -2.94 25.08 17.42
N GLU A 112 -4.20 24.69 17.72
CA GLU A 112 -5.40 25.33 17.16
C GLU A 112 -5.46 26.83 17.54
N ASN A 113 -5.05 27.16 18.77
CA ASN A 113 -4.89 28.53 19.23
C ASN A 113 -3.40 28.82 19.50
N GLU A 114 -2.94 29.98 19.12
CA GLU A 114 -1.54 30.39 19.26
C GLU A 114 -1.03 30.23 20.71
N ASN A 115 0.13 29.60 20.88
CA ASN A 115 0.78 29.27 22.16
C ASN A 115 0.06 28.22 23.03
N GLN A 116 -0.91 27.49 22.48
CA GLN A 116 -1.63 26.42 23.20
C GLN A 116 -1.40 25.06 22.54
N PHE A 117 -0.24 24.50 22.75
CA PHE A 117 0.07 23.15 22.25
C PHE A 117 -0.65 22.08 23.05
N ARG A 118 -1.15 21.06 22.32
CA ARG A 118 -1.81 19.88 22.88
C ARG A 118 -1.08 18.61 22.45
N TRP A 119 -0.75 17.79 23.44
CA TRP A 119 -0.05 16.49 23.26
C TRP A 119 -0.69 15.40 24.10
N ASP A 120 -2.02 15.41 24.23
CA ASP A 120 -2.84 14.51 25.05
C ASP A 120 -3.90 13.80 24.22
N GLY A 121 -4.46 12.71 24.74
CA GLY A 121 -5.49 11.92 24.05
C GLY A 121 -5.04 11.51 22.64
N ASN A 122 -5.91 11.67 21.66
CA ASN A 122 -5.61 11.33 20.26
C ASN A 122 -4.47 12.17 19.64
N LEU A 123 -3.97 13.20 20.33
CA LEU A 123 -2.84 14.02 19.92
C LEU A 123 -1.53 13.64 20.63
N ASN A 124 -1.49 12.57 21.42
CA ASN A 124 -0.32 12.11 22.15
C ASN A 124 0.69 11.39 21.25
N LEU A 125 1.45 12.18 20.49
CA LEU A 125 2.50 11.70 19.57
C LEU A 125 3.48 10.77 20.28
N ARG A 126 3.99 11.16 21.48
CA ARG A 126 4.95 10.35 22.22
C ARG A 126 4.40 8.96 22.52
N LYS A 127 3.19 8.87 23.06
CA LYS A 127 2.55 7.59 23.40
C LYS A 127 2.36 6.70 22.16
N PHE A 128 1.94 7.30 21.04
CA PHE A 128 1.80 6.57 19.78
C PHE A 128 3.13 5.92 19.35
N ILE A 129 4.23 6.67 19.39
CA ILE A 129 5.55 6.16 19.01
C ILE A 129 6.07 5.14 20.03
N GLU A 130 5.77 5.29 21.31
CA GLU A 130 6.11 4.30 22.34
C GLU A 130 5.38 2.98 22.13
N ILE A 131 4.11 3.00 21.69
CA ILE A 131 3.37 1.79 21.30
C ILE A 131 4.02 1.15 20.06
N CYS A 132 4.41 1.93 19.05
CA CYS A 132 5.18 1.42 17.91
C CYS A 132 6.45 0.71 18.37
N ARG A 133 7.23 1.31 19.30
CA ARG A 133 8.44 0.70 19.88
C ARG A 133 8.14 -0.62 20.60
N GLN A 134 7.07 -0.69 21.37
CA GLN A 134 6.67 -1.90 22.11
C GLN A 134 6.43 -3.09 21.19
N HIS A 135 5.97 -2.81 19.97
CA HIS A 135 5.67 -3.81 18.94
C HIS A 135 6.73 -3.88 17.82
N ASP A 136 7.96 -3.36 18.06
CA ASP A 136 9.07 -3.39 17.12
C ASP A 136 8.74 -2.78 15.74
N MET A 137 7.84 -1.78 15.72
CA MET A 137 7.51 -1.02 14.52
C MET A 137 8.34 0.25 14.42
N ARG A 138 8.96 0.46 13.28
CA ARG A 138 9.70 1.69 12.98
C ARG A 138 8.77 2.81 12.55
N VAL A 139 9.23 4.04 12.71
CA VAL A 139 8.43 5.24 12.45
C VAL A 139 9.21 6.24 11.60
N ILE A 140 8.51 6.87 10.66
CA ILE A 140 8.91 8.11 10.00
C ILE A 140 7.94 9.20 10.45
N VAL A 141 8.43 10.26 11.11
CA VAL A 141 7.57 11.37 11.51
C VAL A 141 7.59 12.44 10.44
N ARG A 142 6.40 12.76 9.89
CA ARG A 142 6.22 13.82 8.88
C ARG A 142 5.87 15.11 9.61
N ILE A 143 6.87 15.99 9.77
CA ILE A 143 6.81 17.14 10.71
C ILE A 143 6.22 18.42 10.13
N GLY A 144 5.81 18.40 8.86
CA GLY A 144 5.35 19.60 8.17
C GLY A 144 6.50 20.62 7.99
N PRO A 145 6.25 21.93 8.14
CA PRO A 145 5.07 22.60 8.73
C PRO A 145 3.79 22.53 7.92
N PHE A 146 3.88 22.50 6.60
CA PHE A 146 2.78 22.21 5.69
C PHE A 146 2.76 20.69 5.37
N CYS A 147 1.59 20.07 5.47
CA CYS A 147 1.40 18.62 5.31
C CYS A 147 0.53 18.26 4.11
N HIS A 148 -0.24 19.20 3.53
CA HIS A 148 -1.40 18.91 2.68
C HIS A 148 -2.39 18.01 3.42
N GLY A 149 -2.30 16.68 3.30
CA GLY A 149 -2.99 15.68 4.13
C GLY A 149 -4.52 15.79 4.12
N GLU A 150 -5.10 16.37 3.06
CA GLU A 150 -6.53 16.69 2.91
C GLU A 150 -7.12 17.27 4.23
N ILE A 151 -6.47 18.29 4.73
CA ILE A 151 -6.84 18.96 5.98
C ILE A 151 -6.84 20.49 5.78
N ARG A 152 -7.65 21.18 6.58
CA ARG A 152 -7.77 22.64 6.59
C ARG A 152 -6.40 23.32 6.54
N ASN A 153 -6.22 24.21 5.56
CA ASN A 153 -5.01 24.99 5.30
C ASN A 153 -3.73 24.12 5.17
N GLY A 154 -3.88 22.86 4.70
CA GLY A 154 -2.76 21.92 4.61
C GLY A 154 -2.07 21.63 5.95
N GLY A 155 -2.78 21.82 7.07
CA GLY A 155 -2.26 21.64 8.41
C GLY A 155 -1.73 22.92 9.08
N LEU A 156 -1.68 24.06 8.38
CA LEU A 156 -1.30 25.33 8.99
C LEU A 156 -2.46 25.87 9.85
N PRO A 157 -2.19 26.40 11.08
CA PRO A 157 -3.23 27.00 11.91
C PRO A 157 -3.84 28.26 11.29
N ASP A 158 -5.14 28.51 11.51
CA ASP A 158 -5.80 29.69 10.99
C ASP A 158 -5.12 31.02 11.44
N TRP A 159 -4.66 31.06 12.69
CA TRP A 159 -4.04 32.25 13.26
C TRP A 159 -2.71 32.63 12.56
N ILE A 160 -2.03 31.68 11.91
CA ILE A 160 -0.77 31.97 11.20
C ILE A 160 -1.00 32.84 9.96
N LEU A 161 -2.17 32.64 9.30
CA LEU A 161 -2.58 33.44 8.13
C LEU A 161 -2.93 34.89 8.50
N ALA A 162 -3.23 35.16 9.77
CA ALA A 162 -3.47 36.52 10.26
C ALA A 162 -2.18 37.31 10.54
N LYS A 163 -1.01 36.69 10.42
CA LYS A 163 0.27 37.32 10.65
C LYS A 163 0.82 37.96 9.36
N PRO A 164 1.45 39.14 9.45
CA PRO A 164 2.03 39.82 8.29
C PRO A 164 3.39 39.18 7.92
N MET A 165 3.33 38.03 7.28
CA MET A 165 4.49 37.22 6.85
C MET A 165 4.11 36.35 5.67
N GLU A 166 5.10 35.87 4.93
CA GLU A 166 4.93 34.91 3.85
C GLU A 166 5.11 33.51 4.40
N VAL A 167 4.06 32.66 4.32
CA VAL A 167 4.12 31.25 4.74
C VAL A 167 4.85 30.40 3.72
N ARG A 168 5.35 29.23 4.13
CA ARG A 168 6.10 28.30 3.29
C ARG A 168 7.30 28.93 2.57
N SER A 169 7.95 29.88 3.22
CA SER A 169 9.09 30.64 2.70
C SER A 169 10.17 30.87 3.78
N ASN A 170 11.27 31.50 3.40
CA ASN A 170 12.32 31.91 4.35
C ASN A 170 12.03 33.28 4.99
N ASP A 171 10.77 33.71 5.09
CA ASP A 171 10.39 34.87 5.89
C ASP A 171 10.79 34.64 7.37
N ASP A 172 11.54 35.53 7.96
CA ASP A 172 12.09 35.39 9.32
C ASP A 172 10.98 35.16 10.37
N LYS A 173 9.80 35.79 10.20
CA LYS A 173 8.68 35.62 11.13
C LYS A 173 8.06 34.22 10.97
N TYR A 174 7.92 33.74 9.74
CA TYR A 174 7.44 32.40 9.51
C TYR A 174 8.41 31.36 10.10
N LEU A 175 9.69 31.50 9.84
CA LEU A 175 10.73 30.62 10.39
C LEU A 175 10.79 30.64 11.91
N PHE A 176 10.50 31.81 12.55
CA PHE A 176 10.36 31.88 14.01
C PHE A 176 9.25 30.94 14.52
N TYR A 177 8.08 30.94 13.89
CA TYR A 177 6.98 30.06 14.28
C TYR A 177 7.26 28.60 13.96
N VAL A 178 7.89 28.31 12.82
CA VAL A 178 8.33 26.93 12.47
C VAL A 178 9.33 26.40 13.48
N LYS A 179 10.32 27.21 13.88
CA LYS A 179 11.30 26.82 14.90
C LYS A 179 10.62 26.51 16.24
N ARG A 180 9.58 27.26 16.61
CA ARG A 180 8.77 27.00 17.80
C ARG A 180 8.05 25.64 17.69
N LEU A 181 7.36 25.39 16.56
CA LEU A 181 6.71 24.10 16.29
C LEU A 181 7.72 22.94 16.38
N TYR A 182 8.83 23.04 15.69
CA TYR A 182 9.84 21.97 15.67
C TYR A 182 10.45 21.70 17.04
N ASN A 183 10.66 22.72 17.85
CA ASN A 183 11.10 22.56 19.23
C ASN A 183 10.07 21.79 20.09
N GLU A 184 8.77 22.08 19.92
CA GLU A 184 7.70 21.35 20.63
C GLU A 184 7.63 19.89 20.16
N ILE A 185 7.72 19.62 18.86
CA ILE A 185 7.80 18.25 18.32
C ILE A 185 9.05 17.55 18.86
N GLY A 186 10.23 18.20 18.83
CA GLY A 186 11.48 17.64 19.32
C GLY A 186 11.43 17.23 20.78
N LYS A 187 10.72 18.01 21.63
CA LYS A 187 10.49 17.64 23.04
C LYS A 187 9.69 16.32 23.16
N GLN A 188 8.65 16.12 22.32
CA GLN A 188 7.86 14.87 22.34
C GLN A 188 8.69 13.67 21.88
N LEU A 189 9.59 13.87 20.92
CA LEU A 189 10.38 12.82 20.28
C LEU A 189 11.69 12.49 21.01
N ASN A 190 12.11 13.29 21.99
CA ASN A 190 13.38 13.13 22.69
C ASN A 190 13.53 11.74 23.31
N GLY A 191 14.66 11.05 23.02
CA GLY A 191 14.95 9.68 23.46
C GLY A 191 14.24 8.57 22.64
N LEU A 192 13.52 8.92 21.56
CA LEU A 192 12.82 7.98 20.69
C LEU A 192 13.46 7.86 19.30
N TYR A 193 14.57 8.56 19.04
CA TYR A 193 15.30 8.45 17.77
C TYR A 193 16.14 7.18 17.70
N TYR A 194 16.43 6.72 16.49
CA TYR A 194 17.26 5.55 16.22
C TYR A 194 18.62 5.62 16.94
N LYS A 195 19.26 6.78 16.94
CA LYS A 195 20.52 7.06 17.68
C LYS A 195 20.40 6.86 19.20
N ASP A 196 19.20 6.89 19.75
CA ASP A 196 18.89 6.70 21.17
C ASP A 196 18.32 5.29 21.46
N GLY A 197 18.28 4.38 20.46
CA GLY A 197 17.63 3.06 20.56
C GLY A 197 16.11 3.10 20.40
N GLY A 198 15.58 4.21 19.89
CA GLY A 198 14.14 4.37 19.60
C GLY A 198 13.74 3.92 18.21
N PRO A 199 12.44 3.92 17.91
CA PRO A 199 11.88 3.43 16.65
C PRO A 199 11.93 4.44 15.52
N ILE A 200 12.24 5.73 15.79
CA ILE A 200 12.21 6.78 14.76
C ILE A 200 13.47 6.67 13.90
N ILE A 201 13.29 6.15 12.69
CA ILE A 201 14.35 6.01 11.69
C ILE A 201 14.37 7.14 10.67
N GLY A 202 13.30 7.92 10.58
CA GLY A 202 13.20 8.96 9.57
C GLY A 202 12.34 10.15 9.97
N ILE A 203 12.63 11.27 9.30
CA ILE A 203 11.85 12.51 9.33
C ILE A 203 11.56 12.91 7.90
N GLN A 204 10.29 13.19 7.59
CA GLN A 204 9.91 13.85 6.35
C GLN A 204 9.64 15.34 6.63
N ILE A 205 10.18 16.19 5.77
CA ILE A 205 10.08 17.64 5.85
C ILE A 205 9.14 18.12 4.76
N GLU A 206 8.16 18.94 5.14
CA GLU A 206 7.20 19.59 4.25
C GLU A 206 6.39 18.57 3.42
N ASN A 207 5.58 19.00 2.51
CA ASN A 207 4.93 18.16 1.52
C ASN A 207 4.72 18.93 0.22
N GLU A 208 5.17 18.33 -0.89
CA GLU A 208 4.97 18.86 -2.24
C GLU A 208 5.33 20.35 -2.37
N HIS A 209 6.41 20.77 -1.73
CA HIS A 209 6.87 22.15 -1.80
C HIS A 209 7.14 22.55 -3.24
N GLN A 210 6.46 23.59 -3.72
CA GLN A 210 6.48 24.06 -5.11
C GLN A 210 5.90 23.07 -6.14
N HIS A 211 5.05 22.11 -5.74
CA HIS A 211 4.37 21.21 -6.67
C HIS A 211 2.84 21.31 -6.54
N SER A 212 2.28 21.20 -5.34
CA SER A 212 0.83 21.10 -5.14
C SER A 212 0.22 22.38 -4.63
N ALA A 213 -1.00 22.63 -5.08
CA ALA A 213 -1.85 23.69 -4.55
C ALA A 213 -2.15 23.45 -3.07
N ALA A 214 -2.00 24.47 -2.25
CA ALA A 214 -2.50 24.45 -0.89
C ALA A 214 -4.03 24.60 -0.90
N PRO A 215 -4.78 23.69 -0.30
CA PRO A 215 -6.21 23.87 -0.12
C PRO A 215 -6.44 24.85 1.05
N TRP A 216 -6.73 26.09 0.74
CA TRP A 216 -7.07 27.11 1.75
C TRP A 216 -8.55 27.05 2.08
N ALA A 217 -8.88 26.91 3.35
CA ALA A 217 -10.28 26.88 3.80
C ALA A 217 -11.02 28.22 3.59
N LEU A 218 -10.28 29.28 3.34
CA LEU A 218 -10.84 30.62 3.10
C LEU A 218 -11.08 30.96 1.63
N ASN A 219 -10.87 30.02 0.71
CA ASN A 219 -11.17 30.22 -0.71
C ASN A 219 -12.68 30.27 -0.94
N TYR A 220 -13.09 31.16 -1.83
CA TYR A 220 -14.48 31.30 -2.25
C TYR A 220 -14.80 30.39 -3.44
N PRO A 221 -16.08 29.92 -3.58
CA PRO A 221 -16.47 29.14 -4.75
C PRO A 221 -16.15 29.87 -6.05
N GLY A 222 -15.44 29.17 -6.98
CA GLY A 222 -15.05 29.76 -8.26
C GLY A 222 -13.75 30.57 -8.24
N GLU A 223 -13.15 30.75 -7.06
CA GLU A 223 -11.82 31.37 -6.94
C GLU A 223 -10.74 30.45 -7.48
N ALA A 224 -9.71 31.03 -8.12
CA ALA A 224 -8.55 30.27 -8.54
C ALA A 224 -7.82 29.68 -7.32
N LYS A 225 -7.33 28.44 -7.44
CA LYS A 225 -6.56 27.81 -6.37
C LYS A 225 -5.31 28.62 -6.07
N ASP A 226 -5.11 28.94 -4.81
CA ASP A 226 -3.91 29.61 -4.34
C ASP A 226 -2.85 28.55 -3.98
N ASN A 227 -1.74 28.55 -4.70
CA ASN A 227 -0.65 27.60 -4.54
C ASN A 227 0.49 28.19 -3.71
N THR A 228 0.17 28.91 -2.66
CA THR A 228 1.17 29.61 -1.85
C THR A 228 2.17 28.67 -1.20
N CYS A 229 3.35 28.63 -1.73
CA CYS A 229 4.55 28.20 -1.00
C CYS A 229 5.62 29.21 -1.29
N ALA A 230 5.97 30.00 -1.66
CA ALA A 230 6.87 31.09 -1.91
C ALA A 230 6.31 32.01 -3.00
N THR A 231 6.67 33.21 -2.96
CA THR A 231 6.19 34.35 -3.77
C THR A 231 6.11 34.08 -5.28
N TYR A 232 6.62 32.97 -5.76
CA TYR A 232 6.81 32.69 -7.18
C TYR A 232 6.15 31.40 -7.67
N ASP A 233 5.30 30.78 -6.87
CA ASP A 233 4.59 29.56 -7.24
C ASP A 233 3.71 29.70 -8.49
N LYS A 234 3.29 30.89 -8.80
CA LYS A 234 2.53 31.17 -10.04
C LYS A 234 3.26 30.67 -11.29
N GLU A 235 4.57 30.69 -11.30
CA GLU A 235 5.37 30.18 -12.42
C GLU A 235 5.36 28.65 -12.49
N PHE A 236 5.21 27.96 -11.35
CA PHE A 236 5.14 26.52 -11.26
C PHE A 236 3.71 25.98 -11.42
N ALA A 237 2.73 26.64 -10.82
CA ALA A 237 1.37 26.15 -10.74
C ALA A 237 0.50 26.49 -11.95
N LEU A 238 0.70 27.67 -12.57
CA LEU A 238 -0.12 28.10 -13.70
C LEU A 238 0.18 27.37 -15.00
N VAL A 239 1.27 26.64 -15.09
CA VAL A 239 1.77 26.21 -16.39
C VAL A 239 1.69 24.70 -16.60
N GLY A 240 1.48 23.88 -15.53
CA GLY A 240 1.63 22.44 -15.67
C GLY A 240 2.97 22.09 -16.35
N VAL A 241 3.87 23.08 -16.45
CA VAL A 241 5.11 23.01 -17.21
C VAL A 241 6.17 22.55 -16.26
N SER A 242 6.73 21.47 -16.65
CA SER A 242 8.01 21.02 -16.19
C SER A 242 9.03 22.15 -16.23
N ILE A 243 9.42 22.64 -15.06
CA ILE A 243 10.59 23.49 -15.00
C ILE A 243 11.80 22.61 -15.19
N GLN A 244 12.17 22.42 -16.44
CA GLN A 244 13.38 21.69 -16.83
C GLN A 244 14.65 22.44 -16.45
N ASN A 245 14.56 23.75 -16.16
CA ASN A 245 15.73 24.56 -15.86
C ASN A 245 15.95 24.67 -14.36
N LYS A 246 16.83 23.84 -13.82
CA LYS A 246 17.27 23.80 -12.43
C LYS A 246 17.94 25.12 -11.95
N GLU A 247 18.26 26.02 -12.86
CA GLU A 247 18.94 27.29 -12.56
C GLU A 247 18.00 28.47 -12.37
N ILE A 248 16.70 28.28 -12.48
CA ILE A 248 15.73 29.34 -12.24
C ILE A 248 15.82 29.78 -10.77
N ALA A 249 15.85 31.08 -10.55
CA ALA A 249 15.94 31.67 -9.21
C ALA A 249 14.89 31.13 -8.24
N THR A 250 13.67 30.89 -8.71
CA THR A 250 12.55 30.32 -7.96
C THR A 250 12.84 28.90 -7.46
N ALA A 251 13.45 28.04 -8.28
CA ALA A 251 13.82 26.70 -7.88
C ALA A 251 14.84 26.73 -6.72
N LYS A 252 15.85 27.62 -6.80
CA LYS A 252 16.85 27.82 -5.75
C LYS A 252 16.22 28.27 -4.43
N ILE A 253 15.27 29.21 -4.47
CA ILE A 253 14.53 29.67 -3.28
C ILE A 253 13.82 28.50 -2.59
N GLY A 254 13.16 27.61 -3.34
CA GLY A 254 12.50 26.43 -2.77
C GLY A 254 13.46 25.45 -2.14
N GLU A 255 14.58 25.15 -2.80
CA GLU A 255 15.62 24.27 -2.25
C GLU A 255 16.30 24.86 -1.00
N GLU A 256 16.54 26.19 -0.99
CA GLU A 256 17.07 26.89 0.17
C GLU A 256 16.09 26.84 1.35
N HIS A 257 14.77 26.99 1.09
CA HIS A 257 13.75 26.83 2.11
C HIS A 257 13.73 25.43 2.71
N MET A 258 13.71 24.41 1.87
CA MET A 258 13.71 23.01 2.30
C MET A 258 14.97 22.67 3.14
N LEU A 259 16.14 23.18 2.75
CA LEU A 259 17.38 23.02 3.52
C LEU A 259 17.31 23.78 4.86
N THR A 260 16.68 24.97 4.88
CA THR A 260 16.48 25.73 6.11
C THR A 260 15.57 24.99 7.08
N LEU A 261 14.47 24.41 6.60
CA LEU A 261 13.59 23.58 7.43
C LEU A 261 14.35 22.38 8.03
N LYS A 262 15.17 21.70 7.23
CA LYS A 262 15.98 20.58 7.74
C LYS A 262 16.92 21.02 8.87
N ARG A 263 17.61 22.16 8.71
CA ARG A 263 18.49 22.70 9.76
C ARG A 263 17.71 23.02 11.05
N LEU A 264 16.51 23.60 10.93
CA LEU A 264 15.67 23.87 12.09
C LEU A 264 15.21 22.57 12.79
N ALA A 265 14.95 21.51 12.03
CA ALA A 265 14.63 20.19 12.60
C ALA A 265 15.84 19.61 13.36
N GLU A 266 17.05 19.70 12.80
CA GLU A 266 18.29 19.26 13.46
C GLU A 266 18.59 20.08 14.72
N GLU A 267 18.40 21.39 14.68
CA GLU A 267 18.52 22.27 15.86
C GLU A 267 17.53 21.88 16.97
N ALA A 268 16.36 21.38 16.62
CA ALA A 268 15.36 20.86 17.55
C ALA A 268 15.68 19.42 18.06
N GLY A 269 16.83 18.85 17.68
CA GLY A 269 17.31 17.54 18.11
C GLY A 269 16.84 16.36 17.26
N MET A 270 16.16 16.59 16.14
CA MET A 270 15.62 15.56 15.27
C MET A 270 16.71 14.95 14.37
N ILE A 271 17.65 14.22 14.95
CA ILE A 271 18.77 13.58 14.23
C ILE A 271 18.41 12.11 13.96
N VAL A 272 18.26 11.76 12.69
CA VAL A 272 17.79 10.46 12.21
C VAL A 272 18.62 9.94 11.04
N PRO A 273 18.64 8.61 10.79
CA PRO A 273 19.34 8.04 9.63
C PRO A 273 18.76 8.48 8.29
N LEU A 274 17.45 8.69 8.21
CA LEU A 274 16.76 8.99 6.96
C LEU A 274 16.04 10.34 7.06
N TYR A 275 16.32 11.23 6.13
CA TYR A 275 15.46 12.35 5.82
C TYR A 275 14.80 12.11 4.47
N THR A 276 13.53 12.48 4.31
CA THR A 276 12.82 12.42 3.06
C THR A 276 12.15 13.74 2.74
N ALA A 277 11.93 14.00 1.48
CA ALA A 277 11.13 15.11 0.96
C ALA A 277 10.43 14.66 -0.32
N THR A 278 9.26 15.20 -0.62
CA THR A 278 8.59 14.99 -1.89
C THR A 278 9.52 15.33 -3.05
N GLY A 279 9.67 14.41 -4.01
CA GLY A 279 10.57 14.55 -5.16
C GLY A 279 9.88 14.51 -6.52
N TRP A 280 8.57 14.26 -6.59
CA TRP A 280 7.81 14.21 -7.84
C TRP A 280 7.37 15.59 -8.33
N GLY A 281 7.07 15.71 -9.64
CA GLY A 281 6.43 16.87 -10.24
C GLY A 281 7.16 18.19 -10.03
N ASN A 282 8.48 18.21 -10.05
CA ASN A 282 9.33 19.39 -9.79
C ASN A 282 9.29 19.92 -8.35
N ALA A 283 8.80 19.18 -7.36
CA ALA A 283 8.90 19.58 -5.96
C ALA A 283 10.35 19.87 -5.56
N ALA A 284 10.53 20.82 -4.65
CA ALA A 284 11.84 21.17 -4.14
C ALA A 284 12.38 20.10 -3.21
N ILE A 285 13.63 19.69 -3.40
CA ILE A 285 14.32 18.67 -2.62
C ILE A 285 15.34 19.28 -1.63
N ILE A 286 15.99 18.44 -0.84
CA ILE A 286 17.03 18.85 0.14
C ILE A 286 18.42 18.39 -0.33
N GLY A 287 18.73 18.53 -1.60
CA GLY A 287 20.04 18.15 -2.15
C GLY A 287 20.44 16.71 -1.76
N ASN A 288 21.70 16.49 -1.36
CA ASN A 288 22.20 15.18 -0.91
C ASN A 288 21.91 14.87 0.58
N GLU A 289 21.02 15.61 1.22
CA GLU A 289 20.72 15.49 2.64
C GLU A 289 19.33 14.86 2.92
N ALA A 290 18.60 14.48 1.88
CA ALA A 290 17.35 13.72 1.96
C ALA A 290 17.18 12.82 0.75
N ILE A 291 16.34 11.79 0.89
CA ILE A 291 15.88 10.96 -0.24
C ILE A 291 14.65 11.65 -0.85
N PRO A 292 14.67 12.00 -2.15
CA PRO A 292 13.47 12.42 -2.85
C PRO A 292 12.53 11.22 -3.01
N VAL A 293 11.30 11.32 -2.50
CA VAL A 293 10.31 10.25 -2.60
C VAL A 293 9.36 10.47 -3.76
N THR A 294 8.80 9.37 -4.29
CA THR A 294 7.89 9.37 -5.44
C THR A 294 6.49 8.88 -5.07
N ALA A 295 5.52 9.08 -5.98
CA ALA A 295 4.12 8.67 -5.82
C ALA A 295 3.60 8.00 -7.10
N ALA A 296 2.49 7.26 -6.98
CA ALA A 296 1.68 6.79 -8.11
C ALA A 296 0.24 6.51 -7.67
N TYR A 297 -0.73 7.09 -8.38
CA TYR A 297 -2.15 6.96 -8.10
C TYR A 297 -2.92 6.48 -9.33
N THR A 298 -3.43 5.28 -9.30
CA THR A 298 -4.20 4.67 -10.41
C THR A 298 -5.65 5.17 -10.46
N TYR A 299 -6.18 5.69 -9.35
CA TYR A 299 -7.56 6.16 -9.23
C TYR A 299 -7.61 7.58 -8.62
N PRO A 300 -6.97 8.59 -9.24
CA PRO A 300 -6.96 9.94 -8.66
C PRO A 300 -8.38 10.55 -8.67
N PHE A 301 -8.74 11.27 -7.60
CA PHE A 301 -10.02 11.99 -7.55
C PHE A 301 -9.98 13.33 -8.30
N TRP A 302 -8.78 13.86 -8.55
CA TRP A 302 -8.56 15.17 -9.19
C TRP A 302 -8.58 15.13 -10.72
N GLU A 303 -8.73 13.95 -11.32
CA GLU A 303 -8.80 13.74 -12.74
C GLU A 303 -10.02 12.89 -13.12
N LYS A 304 -10.50 13.05 -14.35
CA LYS A 304 -11.53 12.15 -14.88
C LYS A 304 -10.94 10.74 -15.03
N PRO A 305 -11.67 9.69 -14.60
CA PRO A 305 -11.21 8.32 -14.68
C PRO A 305 -10.73 7.93 -16.10
N SER A 306 -9.51 7.45 -16.18
CA SER A 306 -8.89 6.99 -17.44
C SER A 306 -7.83 5.93 -17.15
N MET A 307 -7.51 5.09 -18.13
CA MET A 307 -6.45 4.11 -18.02
C MET A 307 -5.11 4.80 -17.77
N SER A 308 -4.50 4.56 -16.62
CA SER A 308 -3.25 5.21 -16.23
C SER A 308 -2.01 4.47 -16.76
N PRO A 309 -0.85 5.16 -16.89
CA PRO A 309 0.41 4.52 -17.23
C PRO A 309 1.03 3.74 -16.06
N PHE A 310 0.45 3.79 -14.85
CA PHE A 310 1.01 3.16 -13.63
C PHE A 310 0.93 1.63 -13.62
N CYS A 311 0.29 1.02 -14.62
CA CYS A 311 0.32 -0.42 -14.86
C CYS A 311 1.37 -0.84 -15.90
N LEU A 312 2.15 0.10 -16.48
CA LEU A 312 3.20 -0.16 -17.44
C LEU A 312 4.57 -0.20 -16.75
N PHE A 313 5.37 -1.22 -17.08
CA PHE A 313 6.74 -1.31 -16.56
C PHE A 313 7.63 -0.26 -17.24
N LYS A 314 8.49 0.35 -16.45
CA LYS A 314 9.55 1.27 -16.87
C LYS A 314 10.69 1.26 -15.86
N ASP A 315 11.80 1.88 -16.14
CA ASP A 315 12.84 2.12 -15.14
C ASP A 315 12.47 3.39 -14.33
N ILE A 316 11.85 3.20 -13.16
CA ILE A 316 11.37 4.33 -12.36
C ILE A 316 12.48 5.07 -11.62
N GLN A 317 13.68 4.51 -11.52
CA GLN A 317 14.81 5.24 -10.97
C GLN A 317 15.24 6.36 -11.95
N HIS A 318 15.38 6.06 -13.24
CA HIS A 318 15.83 7.02 -14.23
C HIS A 318 14.69 7.79 -14.90
N ASN A 319 13.46 7.24 -14.84
CA ASN A 319 12.24 7.87 -15.33
C ASN A 319 11.12 7.76 -14.27
N PRO A 320 11.16 8.54 -13.18
CA PRO A 320 10.17 8.48 -12.12
C PRO A 320 8.74 8.72 -12.61
N ASP A 321 7.77 8.19 -11.88
CA ASP A 321 6.37 8.56 -12.04
C ASP A 321 6.20 10.05 -11.65
N TYR A 322 5.25 10.74 -12.29
CA TYR A 322 5.07 12.19 -12.15
C TYR A 322 6.34 13.01 -12.49
N SER A 323 7.06 12.57 -13.52
CA SER A 323 8.16 13.38 -14.11
C SER A 323 7.62 14.65 -14.75
N PRO A 324 8.45 15.69 -14.92
CA PRO A 324 9.89 15.70 -14.66
C PRO A 324 10.23 15.97 -13.17
N VAL A 325 11.50 15.71 -12.81
CA VAL A 325 12.06 15.95 -11.49
C VAL A 325 13.30 16.84 -11.55
N ARG A 326 13.62 17.54 -10.46
CA ARG A 326 14.72 18.52 -10.40
C ARG A 326 16.09 17.95 -10.06
N TYR A 327 16.20 16.68 -9.73
CA TYR A 327 17.42 16.06 -9.23
C TYR A 327 18.00 15.05 -10.22
N ASN A 328 19.28 14.73 -10.05
CA ASN A 328 19.90 13.64 -10.78
C ASN A 328 19.51 12.31 -10.12
N THR A 329 18.67 11.55 -10.79
CA THR A 329 18.08 10.31 -10.28
C THR A 329 19.10 9.20 -10.03
N ASP A 330 20.28 9.22 -10.71
CA ASP A 330 21.38 8.27 -10.50
C ASP A 330 21.97 8.32 -9.09
N LEU A 331 21.73 9.42 -8.39
CA LEU A 331 22.30 9.66 -7.06
C LEU A 331 21.39 9.21 -5.90
N TYR A 332 20.17 8.77 -6.17
CA TYR A 332 19.21 8.44 -5.14
C TYR A 332 18.55 7.08 -5.36
N PRO A 333 18.27 6.33 -4.28
CA PRO A 333 17.45 5.13 -4.42
C PRO A 333 16.01 5.51 -4.80
N SER A 334 15.35 4.67 -5.62
CA SER A 334 13.95 4.86 -5.95
C SER A 334 13.06 4.49 -4.75
N PHE A 335 12.56 5.50 -4.05
CA PHE A 335 11.68 5.38 -2.88
C PHE A 335 10.29 5.87 -3.24
N CYS A 336 9.30 4.95 -3.22
CA CYS A 336 7.91 5.28 -3.40
C CYS A 336 7.26 5.43 -2.02
N ALA A 337 6.81 6.63 -1.66
CA ALA A 337 6.21 6.90 -0.36
C ALA A 337 4.69 7.03 -0.40
N GLU A 338 4.12 7.40 -1.56
CA GLU A 338 2.69 7.61 -1.73
C GLU A 338 2.13 6.79 -2.89
N MET A 339 2.00 5.47 -2.66
CA MET A 339 1.32 4.58 -3.59
C MET A 339 -0.17 4.55 -3.24
N GLY A 340 -1.01 5.04 -4.16
CA GLY A 340 -2.45 5.10 -3.99
C GLY A 340 -3.13 3.75 -4.19
N VAL A 341 -3.10 2.91 -3.16
CA VAL A 341 -3.85 1.63 -3.12
C VAL A 341 -5.28 1.81 -2.61
N GLY A 342 -5.61 2.98 -2.19
CA GLY A 342 -6.87 3.60 -1.87
C GLY A 342 -6.86 5.05 -2.35
N ILE A 343 -7.95 5.78 -2.18
CA ILE A 343 -8.07 7.21 -2.47
C ILE A 343 -9.17 7.86 -1.66
N GLN A 344 -8.96 9.12 -1.28
CA GLN A 344 -10.00 9.96 -0.70
C GLN A 344 -11.08 10.27 -1.74
N MET A 345 -12.33 10.34 -1.30
CA MET A 345 -13.43 10.82 -2.12
C MET A 345 -13.62 12.33 -1.90
N ILE A 346 -14.00 13.00 -2.96
CA ILE A 346 -14.55 14.37 -2.88
C ILE A 346 -16.01 14.33 -3.33
N TYR A 347 -16.77 15.40 -3.05
CA TYR A 347 -18.19 15.43 -3.40
C TYR A 347 -18.45 15.18 -4.90
N GLU A 348 -17.61 15.75 -5.76
CA GLU A 348 -17.73 15.68 -7.23
C GLU A 348 -17.06 14.44 -7.84
N SER A 349 -16.25 13.68 -7.09
CA SER A 349 -15.51 12.52 -7.60
C SER A 349 -15.42 11.42 -6.54
N ARG A 350 -15.98 10.24 -6.88
CA ARG A 350 -16.07 9.10 -5.96
C ARG A 350 -15.57 7.82 -6.62
N PRO A 351 -14.27 7.73 -6.93
CA PRO A 351 -13.72 6.54 -7.58
C PRO A 351 -13.84 5.33 -6.66
N VAL A 352 -14.26 4.20 -7.23
CA VAL A 352 -14.32 2.90 -6.56
C VAL A 352 -13.12 2.09 -7.01
N ILE A 353 -12.24 1.75 -6.08
CA ILE A 353 -10.98 1.09 -6.38
C ILE A 353 -11.19 -0.42 -6.48
N ASP A 354 -10.68 -1.01 -7.57
CA ASP A 354 -10.55 -2.46 -7.71
C ASP A 354 -9.43 -2.93 -6.74
N PRO A 355 -9.70 -3.83 -5.78
CA PRO A 355 -8.69 -4.29 -4.84
C PRO A 355 -7.44 -4.92 -5.48
N ARG A 356 -7.57 -5.46 -6.72
CA ARG A 356 -6.45 -6.05 -7.47
C ARG A 356 -5.48 -4.99 -8.01
N ALA A 357 -5.94 -3.74 -8.13
CA ALA A 357 -5.08 -2.62 -8.49
C ALA A 357 -3.90 -2.48 -7.51
N ALA A 358 -4.11 -2.77 -6.23
CA ALA A 358 -3.08 -2.72 -5.21
C ALA A 358 -1.93 -3.71 -5.50
N GLU A 359 -2.25 -4.96 -5.83
CA GLU A 359 -1.25 -5.97 -6.21
C GLU A 359 -0.53 -5.60 -7.51
N ALA A 360 -1.29 -5.21 -8.52
CA ALA A 360 -0.75 -4.87 -9.84
C ALA A 360 0.22 -3.68 -9.77
N LEU A 361 -0.17 -2.63 -9.05
CA LEU A 361 0.68 -1.46 -8.82
C LEU A 361 1.98 -1.84 -8.10
N MET A 362 1.91 -2.73 -7.08
CA MET A 362 3.11 -3.15 -6.34
C MET A 362 4.02 -4.06 -7.18
N VAL A 363 3.46 -5.02 -7.91
CA VAL A 363 4.25 -5.90 -8.80
C VAL A 363 4.94 -5.05 -9.88
N ARG A 364 4.22 -4.10 -10.48
CA ARG A 364 4.79 -3.16 -11.45
C ARG A 364 5.89 -2.30 -10.82
N THR A 365 5.63 -1.72 -9.67
CA THR A 365 6.56 -0.79 -9.02
C THR A 365 7.85 -1.48 -8.58
N LEU A 366 7.76 -2.66 -7.98
CA LEU A 366 8.94 -3.48 -7.66
C LEU A 366 9.70 -3.90 -8.92
N GLY A 367 9.00 -4.39 -9.95
CA GLY A 367 9.61 -4.78 -11.21
C GLY A 367 10.28 -3.61 -11.94
N SER A 368 9.78 -2.40 -11.74
CA SER A 368 10.30 -1.15 -12.30
C SER A 368 11.46 -0.53 -11.51
N GLY A 369 11.87 -1.11 -10.37
CA GLY A 369 13.09 -0.69 -9.68
C GLY A 369 12.92 -0.06 -8.30
N ALA A 370 11.71 0.02 -7.74
CA ALA A 370 11.52 0.54 -6.39
C ALA A 370 12.28 -0.28 -5.35
N ASN A 371 12.96 0.41 -4.46
CA ASN A 371 13.66 -0.16 -3.31
C ASN A 371 13.11 0.35 -1.95
N CYS A 372 11.96 1.00 -1.99
CA CYS A 372 11.02 1.22 -0.90
C CYS A 372 9.63 1.28 -1.51
N ILE A 373 8.66 0.65 -0.89
CA ILE A 373 7.24 0.79 -1.24
C ILE A 373 6.47 1.33 -0.04
N GLY A 374 5.70 2.39 -0.28
CA GLY A 374 4.96 3.09 0.76
C GLY A 374 3.56 3.46 0.30
N TYR A 375 2.63 3.36 1.19
CA TYR A 375 1.20 3.53 0.92
C TYR A 375 0.67 4.79 1.57
N TYR A 376 0.01 5.60 0.78
CA TYR A 376 -0.81 6.71 1.24
C TYR A 376 -2.26 6.48 0.79
N MET A 377 -3.23 6.11 1.67
CA MET A 377 -3.08 5.67 3.08
C MET A 377 -3.03 4.14 3.16
N TYR A 378 -2.37 3.60 4.20
CA TYR A 378 -2.50 2.18 4.56
C TYR A 378 -3.63 1.96 5.57
N HIS A 379 -3.87 2.96 6.42
CA HIS A 379 -4.93 2.96 7.43
C HIS A 379 -5.74 4.24 7.34
N GLY A 380 -7.03 4.12 7.18
CA GLY A 380 -7.97 5.24 7.22
C GLY A 380 -8.17 5.80 8.63
N GLY A 381 -9.05 6.76 8.76
CA GLY A 381 -9.37 7.40 10.03
C GLY A 381 -10.56 8.33 9.96
N SER A 382 -10.75 9.11 11.00
CA SER A 382 -11.82 10.12 11.09
C SER A 382 -11.23 11.45 11.52
N ASN A 383 -11.55 12.53 10.81
CA ASN A 383 -11.15 13.88 11.20
C ASN A 383 -11.88 14.27 12.50
N PRO A 384 -11.17 14.73 13.55
CA PRO A 384 -11.83 15.23 14.74
C PRO A 384 -12.50 16.58 14.47
N ARG A 385 -13.43 16.99 15.34
CA ARG A 385 -13.95 18.34 15.36
C ARG A 385 -12.94 19.31 15.96
N ARG A 386 -12.99 20.55 15.50
CA ARG A 386 -12.21 21.67 16.07
C ARG A 386 -12.85 22.12 17.40
N THR A 387 -12.03 22.54 18.34
CA THR A 387 -12.52 23.08 19.61
C THR A 387 -13.21 24.44 19.42
N GLY A 388 -12.76 25.23 18.47
CA GLY A 388 -13.35 26.53 18.10
C GLY A 388 -14.59 26.44 17.20
N GLY A 389 -15.09 25.22 16.93
CA GLY A 389 -16.19 24.95 16.00
C GLY A 389 -15.74 24.67 14.56
N GLY A 390 -16.58 23.99 13.78
CA GLY A 390 -16.25 23.51 12.43
C GLY A 390 -15.42 22.24 12.43
N PHE A 391 -14.76 21.93 11.30
CA PHE A 391 -14.06 20.68 11.09
C PHE A 391 -12.63 20.93 10.59
N TYR A 392 -11.71 20.03 10.91
CA TYR A 392 -10.37 20.05 10.32
C TYR A 392 -10.36 19.70 8.83
N ALA A 393 -11.43 19.12 8.32
CA ALA A 393 -11.63 18.86 6.89
C ALA A 393 -12.35 20.03 6.15
N ASP A 394 -12.48 21.19 6.76
CA ASP A 394 -13.03 22.36 6.08
C ASP A 394 -11.99 22.93 5.10
N GLU A 395 -12.14 22.56 3.83
CA GLU A 395 -11.27 22.96 2.74
C GLU A 395 -12.05 22.93 1.39
N PRO A 396 -11.57 23.59 0.33
CA PRO A 396 -12.35 23.83 -0.88
C PRO A 396 -12.52 22.60 -1.80
N MET A 397 -11.83 21.50 -1.57
CA MET A 397 -11.97 20.28 -2.41
C MET A 397 -13.27 19.52 -2.17
N GLY A 398 -13.97 19.80 -1.05
CA GLY A 398 -15.26 19.17 -0.76
C GLY A 398 -15.17 17.72 -0.29
N ILE A 399 -14.20 17.39 0.53
CA ILE A 399 -14.08 16.08 1.19
C ILE A 399 -15.14 15.87 2.27
N PRO A 400 -15.41 14.64 2.74
CA PRO A 400 -16.24 14.40 3.91
C PRO A 400 -15.70 15.17 5.13
N LYS A 401 -16.61 15.63 6.00
CA LYS A 401 -16.22 16.42 7.18
C LYS A 401 -15.53 15.60 8.25
N ILE A 402 -15.92 14.32 8.36
CA ILE A 402 -15.42 13.40 9.37
C ILE A 402 -14.69 12.22 8.74
N SER A 403 -15.32 11.52 7.79
CA SER A 403 -14.72 10.32 7.23
C SER A 403 -13.40 10.62 6.50
N TYR A 404 -12.39 9.87 6.85
CA TYR A 404 -11.11 9.76 6.15
C TYR A 404 -10.78 8.28 5.91
N ASP A 405 -11.78 7.54 5.40
CA ASP A 405 -11.64 6.10 5.14
C ASP A 405 -10.56 5.80 4.10
N TYR A 406 -10.43 6.67 3.11
CA TYR A 406 -9.45 6.58 2.03
C TYR A 406 -9.55 5.29 1.20
N GLN A 407 -10.56 4.47 1.38
CA GLN A 407 -10.64 3.09 0.88
C GLN A 407 -9.34 2.32 1.15
N ALA A 408 -8.75 2.57 2.30
CA ALA A 408 -7.44 2.05 2.68
C ALA A 408 -7.46 0.54 2.92
N PRO A 409 -6.32 -0.14 2.87
CA PRO A 409 -6.19 -1.56 3.26
C PRO A 409 -6.77 -1.86 4.63
N ILE A 410 -6.63 -0.95 5.59
CA ILE A 410 -7.38 -0.95 6.85
C ILE A 410 -8.25 0.31 6.85
N GLY A 411 -9.56 0.15 6.77
CA GLY A 411 -10.52 1.25 6.64
C GLY A 411 -10.67 2.10 7.92
N GLU A 412 -11.51 3.12 7.85
CA GLU A 412 -11.78 4.11 8.91
C GLU A 412 -12.04 3.50 10.29
N PHE A 413 -12.67 2.32 10.35
CA PHE A 413 -13.04 1.63 11.58
C PHE A 413 -12.19 0.40 11.87
N GLY A 414 -11.02 0.28 11.24
CA GLY A 414 -10.07 -0.79 11.51
C GLY A 414 -10.42 -2.14 10.87
N LEU A 415 -11.42 -2.25 10.00
CA LEU A 415 -11.64 -3.45 9.19
C LEU A 415 -10.59 -3.57 8.09
N THR A 416 -10.09 -4.78 7.89
CA THR A 416 -9.19 -5.09 6.79
C THR A 416 -9.97 -5.36 5.50
N SER A 417 -9.53 -4.77 4.40
CA SER A 417 -10.13 -4.92 3.06
C SER A 417 -9.49 -6.08 2.28
N GLU A 418 -9.98 -6.35 1.06
CA GLU A 418 -9.34 -7.33 0.17
C GLU A 418 -7.94 -6.86 -0.28
N SER A 419 -7.74 -5.56 -0.51
CA SER A 419 -6.42 -5.02 -0.87
C SER A 419 -5.37 -5.29 0.22
N TYR A 420 -5.74 -5.29 1.50
CA TYR A 420 -4.87 -5.70 2.60
C TYR A 420 -4.28 -7.11 2.40
N LYS A 421 -5.09 -8.06 1.94
CA LYS A 421 -4.65 -9.44 1.72
C LYS A 421 -3.69 -9.56 0.52
N TYR A 422 -3.99 -8.87 -0.57
CA TYR A 422 -3.12 -8.83 -1.76
C TYR A 422 -1.77 -8.18 -1.45
N LEU A 423 -1.77 -7.08 -0.70
CA LEU A 423 -0.54 -6.41 -0.29
C LEU A 423 0.29 -7.28 0.66
N ARG A 424 -0.34 -7.96 1.62
CA ARG A 424 0.34 -8.88 2.53
C ARG A 424 1.07 -10.00 1.80
N LEU A 425 0.52 -10.50 0.70
CA LEU A 425 1.17 -11.48 -0.17
C LEU A 425 2.53 -10.95 -0.67
N ILE A 426 2.55 -9.71 -1.20
CA ILE A 426 3.77 -9.05 -1.68
C ILE A 426 4.73 -8.74 -0.54
N HIS A 427 4.23 -8.28 0.60
CA HIS A 427 5.06 -7.98 1.78
C HIS A 427 5.72 -9.24 2.34
N THR A 428 5.02 -10.39 2.32
CA THR A 428 5.60 -11.68 2.71
C THR A 428 6.76 -12.07 1.79
N PHE A 429 6.63 -11.87 0.47
CA PHE A 429 7.73 -12.05 -0.48
C PHE A 429 8.91 -11.11 -0.16
N ILE A 430 8.66 -9.82 0.05
CA ILE A 430 9.71 -8.84 0.37
C ILE A 430 10.41 -9.19 1.68
N ARG A 431 9.68 -9.57 2.72
CA ARG A 431 10.25 -9.99 4.02
C ARG A 431 11.25 -11.12 3.88
N ASN A 432 11.00 -12.07 2.97
CA ASN A 432 11.84 -13.27 2.81
C ASN A 432 12.93 -13.12 1.73
N PHE A 433 12.71 -12.28 0.72
CA PHE A 433 13.59 -12.19 -0.44
C PHE A 433 14.00 -10.75 -0.82
N GLY A 434 13.58 -9.76 -0.04
CA GLY A 434 13.90 -8.36 -0.30
C GLY A 434 15.41 -8.06 -0.30
N ASN A 435 16.19 -8.74 0.54
CA ASN A 435 17.65 -8.60 0.56
C ASN A 435 18.33 -9.08 -0.74
N LYS A 436 17.72 -10.05 -1.43
CA LYS A 436 18.19 -10.50 -2.75
C LYS A 436 17.70 -9.56 -3.85
N LEU A 437 16.46 -9.05 -3.72
CA LEU A 437 15.84 -8.19 -4.72
C LEU A 437 16.44 -6.78 -4.74
N ALA A 438 16.72 -6.16 -3.59
CA ALA A 438 17.17 -4.78 -3.49
C ALA A 438 18.41 -4.45 -4.35
N PRO A 439 19.48 -5.28 -4.42
CA PRO A 439 20.64 -5.00 -5.27
C PRO A 439 20.44 -5.35 -6.76
N MET A 440 19.27 -5.85 -7.16
CA MET A 440 18.97 -6.23 -8.55
C MET A 440 18.48 -5.01 -9.32
N ARG A 441 19.06 -4.71 -10.49
CA ARG A 441 18.61 -3.63 -11.38
C ARG A 441 17.41 -4.07 -12.23
N THR A 442 16.60 -3.12 -12.64
CA THR A 442 15.53 -3.32 -13.61
C THR A 442 16.09 -3.56 -14.99
N VAL A 443 15.52 -4.51 -15.72
CA VAL A 443 15.78 -4.81 -17.11
C VAL A 443 14.46 -4.93 -17.84
N LEU A 444 14.32 -4.19 -18.92
CA LEU A 444 13.08 -4.06 -19.69
C LEU A 444 13.24 -4.73 -21.07
N PRO A 445 12.17 -5.31 -21.63
CA PRO A 445 12.19 -5.81 -23.00
C PRO A 445 12.32 -4.67 -24.02
N GLU A 446 12.77 -4.98 -25.23
CA GLU A 446 12.77 -4.01 -26.31
C GLU A 446 11.34 -3.55 -26.63
N GLY A 447 11.16 -2.26 -26.92
CA GLY A 447 9.86 -1.67 -27.26
C GLY A 447 8.88 -1.50 -26.10
N TYR A 448 9.32 -1.69 -24.85
CA TYR A 448 8.45 -1.49 -23.66
C TYR A 448 7.82 -0.10 -23.61
N ASP A 449 8.52 0.92 -24.08
CA ASP A 449 8.12 2.33 -24.10
C ASP A 449 7.07 2.66 -25.17
N SER A 450 6.86 1.75 -26.13
CA SER A 450 5.81 1.85 -27.15
C SER A 450 4.47 1.26 -26.71
N ILE A 451 4.41 0.59 -25.53
CA ILE A 451 3.20 -0.02 -25.02
C ILE A 451 2.32 1.06 -24.40
N SER A 452 1.11 1.26 -24.95
CA SER A 452 0.11 2.18 -24.37
C SER A 452 -0.71 1.51 -23.27
N PRO A 453 -1.35 2.26 -22.35
CA PRO A 453 -2.30 1.71 -21.38
C PRO A 453 -3.47 0.92 -22.00
N SER A 454 -3.90 1.28 -23.22
CA SER A 454 -4.97 0.57 -23.95
C SER A 454 -4.51 -0.69 -24.68
N ASN A 455 -3.20 -0.97 -24.74
CA ASN A 455 -2.71 -2.20 -25.35
C ASN A 455 -2.93 -3.40 -24.43
N ARG A 456 -3.76 -4.36 -24.86
CA ARG A 456 -4.12 -5.57 -24.11
C ARG A 456 -3.42 -6.82 -24.64
N GLU A 457 -2.76 -6.73 -25.81
CA GLU A 457 -2.21 -7.89 -26.52
C GLU A 457 -0.76 -8.14 -26.15
N THR A 458 0.01 -7.09 -25.90
CA THR A 458 1.43 -7.20 -25.57
C THR A 458 1.63 -7.49 -24.10
N LEU A 459 2.42 -8.53 -23.78
CA LEU A 459 2.77 -8.86 -22.41
C LEU A 459 3.53 -7.70 -21.75
N ARG A 460 3.02 -7.24 -20.61
CA ARG A 460 3.67 -6.24 -19.76
C ARG A 460 4.54 -6.94 -18.74
N PHE A 461 5.85 -6.82 -18.89
CA PHE A 461 6.79 -7.47 -17.98
C PHE A 461 8.11 -6.72 -17.87
N ALA A 462 8.83 -7.00 -16.80
CA ALA A 462 10.21 -6.59 -16.56
C ALA A 462 10.93 -7.69 -15.78
N ALA A 463 12.25 -7.61 -15.74
CA ALA A 463 13.03 -8.39 -14.78
C ALA A 463 13.76 -7.47 -13.81
N ARG A 464 13.92 -7.91 -12.57
CA ARG A 464 14.96 -7.44 -11.65
C ARG A 464 16.03 -8.51 -11.62
N MET A 465 17.28 -8.16 -11.99
CA MET A 465 18.36 -9.15 -12.05
C MET A 465 19.71 -8.60 -11.60
N LYS A 466 20.55 -9.54 -11.13
CA LYS A 466 21.96 -9.33 -10.84
C LYS A 466 22.71 -10.63 -11.14
N ASP A 467 23.82 -10.54 -11.89
CA ASP A 467 24.71 -11.64 -12.23
C ASP A 467 23.96 -12.87 -12.82
N GLY A 468 23.02 -12.61 -13.73
CA GLY A 468 22.23 -13.64 -14.41
C GLY A 468 21.15 -14.35 -13.57
N SER A 469 20.93 -13.90 -12.32
CA SER A 469 19.89 -14.40 -11.41
C SER A 469 18.86 -13.31 -11.11
N GLY A 470 17.59 -13.64 -10.94
CA GLY A 470 16.60 -12.62 -10.68
C GLY A 470 15.15 -13.09 -10.61
N PHE A 471 14.26 -12.11 -10.79
CA PHE A 471 12.82 -12.27 -10.79
C PHE A 471 12.19 -11.60 -12.01
N LEU A 472 11.24 -12.28 -12.64
CA LEU A 472 10.36 -11.74 -13.68
C LEU A 472 9.09 -11.23 -13.03
N PHE A 473 8.72 -9.99 -13.35
CA PHE A 473 7.49 -9.33 -12.91
C PHE A 473 6.57 -9.17 -14.10
N MET A 474 5.32 -9.57 -13.97
CA MET A 474 4.33 -9.51 -15.04
C MET A 474 2.99 -9.05 -14.48
N THR A 475 2.24 -8.26 -15.24
CA THR A 475 0.86 -7.88 -14.89
C THR A 475 -0.05 -7.86 -16.12
N ASN A 476 -1.26 -8.39 -15.95
CA ASN A 476 -2.35 -8.33 -16.93
C ASN A 476 -3.53 -7.49 -16.37
N PHE A 477 -3.23 -6.60 -15.43
CA PHE A 477 -4.17 -5.64 -14.88
C PHE A 477 -4.02 -4.28 -15.57
N GLN A 478 -5.14 -3.59 -15.77
CA GLN A 478 -5.19 -2.17 -16.12
C GLN A 478 -6.36 -1.53 -15.39
N ASP A 479 -6.08 -0.43 -14.68
CA ASP A 479 -7.12 0.39 -14.07
C ASP A 479 -8.07 0.94 -15.13
N HIS A 480 -9.33 1.17 -14.75
CA HIS A 480 -10.39 1.72 -15.62
C HIS A 480 -10.64 0.98 -16.94
N ASP A 481 -10.07 -0.22 -17.13
CA ASP A 481 -10.32 -1.05 -18.32
C ASP A 481 -11.34 -2.15 -18.01
N THR A 482 -12.52 -2.07 -18.60
CA THR A 482 -13.58 -3.08 -18.48
C THR A 482 -13.41 -4.27 -19.43
N ASN A 483 -12.54 -4.15 -20.43
CA ASN A 483 -12.37 -5.14 -21.50
C ASN A 483 -11.11 -6.02 -21.32
N ARG A 484 -10.56 -6.08 -20.12
CA ARG A 484 -9.42 -6.95 -19.80
C ARG A 484 -9.77 -8.42 -20.08
N HIS A 485 -8.83 -9.15 -20.67
CA HIS A 485 -8.94 -10.57 -20.96
C HIS A 485 -7.64 -11.30 -20.67
N LYS A 486 -7.65 -12.63 -20.65
CA LYS A 486 -6.44 -13.45 -20.48
C LYS A 486 -5.53 -13.35 -21.69
N GLN A 487 -4.22 -13.48 -21.46
CA GLN A 487 -3.21 -13.58 -22.50
C GLN A 487 -2.70 -15.01 -22.61
N GLU A 488 -2.81 -15.62 -23.77
CA GLU A 488 -2.49 -17.04 -23.99
C GLU A 488 -1.26 -17.21 -24.87
N GLY A 489 -0.68 -18.39 -24.82
CA GLY A 489 0.45 -18.76 -25.69
C GLY A 489 1.76 -18.05 -25.34
N LEU A 490 1.93 -17.61 -24.10
CA LEU A 490 3.07 -16.83 -23.66
C LEU A 490 4.31 -17.69 -23.40
N LYS A 491 5.46 -17.16 -23.79
CA LYS A 491 6.77 -17.74 -23.56
C LYS A 491 7.83 -16.65 -23.43
N ILE A 492 8.72 -16.78 -22.47
CA ILE A 492 9.78 -15.78 -22.22
C ILE A 492 11.15 -16.41 -22.48
N GLU A 493 11.99 -15.70 -23.23
CA GLU A 493 13.37 -16.07 -23.50
C GLU A 493 14.30 -15.03 -22.85
N LEU A 494 15.12 -15.48 -21.90
CA LEU A 494 16.12 -14.67 -21.24
C LEU A 494 17.48 -14.97 -21.85
N ASN A 495 18.06 -14.00 -22.56
CA ASN A 495 19.40 -14.06 -23.11
C ASN A 495 20.39 -13.60 -22.04
N LEU A 496 20.87 -14.53 -21.24
CA LEU A 496 21.83 -14.29 -20.16
C LEU A 496 23.26 -14.44 -20.69
N LYS A 497 24.25 -13.84 -20.01
CA LYS A 497 25.66 -13.89 -20.43
C LYS A 497 26.19 -15.28 -20.75
N ASN A 498 25.74 -16.29 -19.97
CA ASN A 498 26.30 -17.65 -20.05
C ASN A 498 25.30 -18.69 -20.54
N GLU A 499 24.04 -18.36 -20.70
CA GLU A 499 22.99 -19.30 -21.14
C GLU A 499 21.77 -18.55 -21.69
N ILE A 500 21.00 -19.22 -22.53
CA ILE A 500 19.65 -18.82 -22.91
C ILE A 500 18.68 -19.65 -22.07
N LEU A 501 17.80 -18.97 -21.34
CA LEU A 501 16.80 -19.60 -20.50
C LEU A 501 15.41 -19.33 -21.04
N THR A 502 14.69 -20.39 -21.39
CA THR A 502 13.32 -20.27 -21.91
C THR A 502 12.30 -20.72 -20.86
N ILE A 503 11.28 -19.92 -20.60
CA ILE A 503 10.27 -20.14 -19.56
C ILE A 503 8.85 -20.13 -20.19
N PRO A 504 8.11 -21.23 -20.12
CA PRO A 504 8.56 -22.57 -19.75
C PRO A 504 9.45 -23.17 -20.86
N GLU A 505 10.25 -24.18 -20.52
CA GLU A 505 11.12 -24.84 -21.50
C GLU A 505 10.30 -25.51 -22.61
N LYS A 506 9.16 -26.12 -22.26
CA LYS A 506 8.22 -26.74 -23.19
C LYS A 506 6.83 -26.13 -23.06
N GLY A 507 6.15 -25.97 -24.21
CA GLY A 507 4.82 -25.38 -24.23
C GLY A 507 4.83 -23.86 -23.99
N THR A 508 3.72 -23.36 -23.47
CA THR A 508 3.46 -21.95 -23.17
C THR A 508 2.65 -21.85 -21.88
N PHE A 509 2.53 -20.66 -21.31
CA PHE A 509 1.62 -20.40 -20.19
C PHE A 509 0.55 -19.36 -20.58
N THR A 510 -0.47 -19.27 -19.76
CA THR A 510 -1.55 -18.28 -19.86
C THR A 510 -1.45 -17.35 -18.65
N LEU A 511 -1.45 -16.05 -18.89
CA LEU A 511 -1.61 -15.05 -17.86
C LEU A 511 -3.09 -14.67 -17.78
N GLU A 512 -3.74 -15.07 -16.69
CA GLU A 512 -5.17 -14.83 -16.51
C GLU A 512 -5.51 -13.33 -16.44
N LYS A 513 -6.77 -13.01 -16.68
CA LYS A 513 -7.30 -11.67 -16.48
C LYS A 513 -6.97 -11.20 -15.05
N ASP A 514 -6.46 -9.97 -14.94
CA ASP A 514 -6.12 -9.29 -13.68
C ASP A 514 -4.98 -9.95 -12.87
N ALA A 515 -4.28 -10.94 -13.43
CA ALA A 515 -3.16 -11.58 -12.77
C ALA A 515 -1.93 -10.67 -12.69
N SER A 516 -1.27 -10.68 -11.54
CA SER A 516 0.03 -10.06 -11.31
C SER A 516 0.93 -11.07 -10.61
N ILE A 517 2.14 -11.32 -11.15
CA ILE A 517 2.98 -12.45 -10.74
C ILE A 517 4.47 -12.10 -10.71
N ILE A 518 5.22 -12.82 -9.87
CA ILE A 518 6.67 -12.67 -9.72
C ILE A 518 7.32 -14.06 -9.82
N LEU A 519 8.01 -14.37 -10.92
CA LEU A 519 8.62 -15.68 -11.14
C LEU A 519 10.14 -15.64 -10.96
N PRO A 520 10.74 -16.54 -10.15
CA PRO A 520 12.19 -16.60 -9.97
C PRO A 520 12.90 -17.31 -11.14
N PHE A 521 14.09 -16.84 -11.46
CA PHE A 521 15.00 -17.52 -12.37
C PHE A 521 16.44 -17.48 -11.86
N ASN A 522 17.19 -18.57 -12.10
CA ASN A 522 18.58 -18.77 -11.69
C ASN A 522 18.85 -18.50 -10.21
N MET A 523 17.87 -18.81 -9.34
CA MET A 523 17.98 -18.61 -7.89
C MET A 523 18.65 -19.78 -7.18
N TYR A 524 19.56 -19.51 -6.25
CA TYR A 524 20.08 -20.54 -5.35
C TYR A 524 19.17 -20.69 -4.13
N LEU A 525 18.63 -21.90 -3.96
CA LEU A 525 17.82 -22.32 -2.82
C LEU A 525 18.67 -23.27 -1.97
N ASN A 526 19.31 -22.78 -0.93
CA ASN A 526 20.19 -23.54 -0.02
C ASN A 526 21.15 -24.51 -0.74
N GLY A 527 21.84 -24.04 -1.80
CA GLY A 527 22.78 -24.80 -2.59
C GLY A 527 22.21 -25.43 -3.88
N ALA A 528 20.90 -25.61 -4.01
CA ALA A 528 20.28 -26.04 -5.27
C ALA A 528 20.04 -24.84 -6.19
N ARG A 529 20.55 -24.87 -7.42
CA ARG A 529 20.25 -23.86 -8.43
C ARG A 529 18.90 -24.18 -9.09
N LEU A 530 17.88 -23.40 -8.76
CA LEU A 530 16.60 -23.34 -9.46
C LEU A 530 16.81 -22.55 -10.75
N LYS A 531 16.78 -23.20 -11.92
CA LYS A 531 16.86 -22.50 -13.19
C LYS A 531 15.67 -21.57 -13.40
N TYR A 532 14.46 -22.08 -13.14
CA TYR A 532 13.25 -21.29 -13.05
C TYR A 532 12.14 -22.08 -12.35
N ALA A 533 11.14 -21.34 -11.91
CA ALA A 533 9.83 -21.89 -11.56
C ALA A 533 8.73 -21.06 -12.24
N THR A 534 7.64 -21.72 -12.68
CA THR A 534 6.38 -21.06 -13.07
C THR A 534 5.46 -20.86 -11.87
N ALA A 535 6.02 -20.89 -10.66
CA ALA A 535 5.39 -20.60 -9.38
C ALA A 535 6.16 -19.46 -8.70
N GLN A 536 5.45 -18.62 -7.97
CA GLN A 536 6.01 -17.46 -7.28
C GLN A 536 6.55 -17.85 -5.90
N LEU A 537 7.75 -17.41 -5.53
CA LEU A 537 8.27 -17.50 -4.18
C LEU A 537 7.43 -16.67 -3.20
N LEU A 538 7.11 -17.24 -2.04
CA LEU A 538 6.34 -16.58 -0.99
C LEU A 538 7.14 -16.45 0.30
N ALA A 539 7.62 -17.58 0.85
CA ALA A 539 8.33 -17.60 2.12
C ALA A 539 9.45 -18.63 2.14
N HIS A 540 10.41 -18.46 3.05
CA HIS A 540 11.45 -19.41 3.38
C HIS A 540 11.44 -19.66 4.88
N ILE A 541 11.35 -20.92 5.28
CA ILE A 541 11.34 -21.35 6.67
C ILE A 541 12.53 -22.29 6.88
N GLN A 542 13.34 -22.00 7.90
CA GLN A 542 14.43 -22.85 8.34
C GLN A 542 13.97 -23.66 9.54
N GLU A 543 14.00 -24.99 9.46
CA GLU A 543 13.59 -25.87 10.55
C GLU A 543 14.59 -27.03 10.70
N LYS A 544 15.22 -27.18 11.90
CA LYS A 544 16.10 -28.31 12.25
C LYS A 544 17.21 -28.61 11.23
N GLY A 545 17.71 -27.60 10.53
CA GLY A 545 18.73 -27.72 9.48
C GLY A 545 18.18 -27.91 8.06
N ASP A 546 16.89 -28.17 7.91
CA ASP A 546 16.20 -28.25 6.62
C ASP A 546 15.72 -26.87 6.16
N SER A 547 15.76 -26.61 4.87
CA SER A 547 15.20 -25.40 4.24
C SER A 547 13.86 -25.75 3.58
N HIS A 548 12.80 -25.06 3.98
CA HIS A 548 11.49 -25.20 3.34
C HIS A 548 11.11 -23.92 2.60
N TYR A 549 11.03 -24.01 1.28
CA TYR A 549 10.57 -22.90 0.42
C TYR A 549 9.10 -23.07 0.11
N ILE A 550 8.33 -22.03 0.39
CA ILE A 550 6.92 -21.96 0.10
C ILE A 550 6.73 -21.12 -1.15
N PHE A 551 6.04 -21.69 -2.12
CA PHE A 551 5.65 -21.04 -3.36
C PHE A 551 4.13 -20.94 -3.43
N LEU A 552 3.65 -20.15 -4.36
CA LEU A 552 2.25 -20.16 -4.79
C LEU A 552 2.17 -20.45 -6.29
N ALA A 553 1.12 -21.17 -6.70
CA ALA A 553 0.75 -21.32 -8.09
C ALA A 553 -0.09 -20.11 -8.51
N PRO A 554 0.34 -19.31 -9.50
CA PRO A 554 -0.53 -18.29 -10.08
C PRO A 554 -1.74 -18.93 -10.79
N ASP A 555 -2.86 -18.24 -10.82
CA ASP A 555 -4.04 -18.73 -11.53
C ASP A 555 -3.73 -18.95 -13.02
N GLY A 556 -4.22 -20.04 -13.58
CA GLY A 556 -4.02 -20.41 -14.98
C GLY A 556 -2.63 -20.94 -15.35
N ILE A 557 -1.66 -20.97 -14.39
CA ILE A 557 -0.29 -21.43 -14.63
C ILE A 557 -0.02 -22.73 -13.85
N ALA A 558 0.25 -23.81 -14.58
CA ALA A 558 0.67 -25.07 -13.93
C ALA A 558 2.09 -24.91 -13.32
N PRO A 559 2.29 -25.28 -12.05
CA PRO A 559 3.59 -25.17 -11.41
C PRO A 559 4.62 -26.12 -12.06
N GLU A 560 5.72 -25.56 -12.53
CA GLU A 560 6.89 -26.28 -13.03
C GLU A 560 8.14 -25.76 -12.33
N TYR A 561 9.00 -26.66 -11.90
CA TYR A 561 10.29 -26.36 -11.29
C TYR A 561 11.39 -27.06 -12.06
N VAL A 562 12.40 -26.33 -12.49
CA VAL A 562 13.56 -26.88 -13.20
C VAL A 562 14.83 -26.55 -12.44
N PHE A 563 15.56 -27.58 -12.00
CA PHE A 563 16.81 -27.45 -11.26
C PHE A 563 18.02 -27.82 -12.14
N ASP A 564 19.15 -27.18 -11.85
CA ASP A 564 20.42 -27.55 -12.47
C ASP A 564 20.90 -28.90 -11.91
N LYS A 565 21.07 -29.88 -12.82
CA LYS A 565 21.56 -31.22 -12.50
C LYS A 565 22.89 -31.23 -11.75
N LYS A 566 23.72 -30.21 -11.94
CA LYS A 566 25.01 -30.06 -11.29
C LYS A 566 24.92 -29.73 -9.80
N THR A 567 23.76 -29.33 -9.32
CA THR A 567 23.56 -28.86 -7.93
C THR A 567 22.65 -29.78 -7.09
N VAL A 568 21.94 -30.72 -7.71
CA VAL A 568 21.01 -31.64 -7.03
C VAL A 568 21.38 -33.09 -7.19
N LYS A 569 21.18 -33.89 -6.13
CA LYS A 569 21.38 -35.35 -6.18
C LYS A 569 20.24 -36.03 -6.93
N GLY A 570 20.58 -37.11 -7.64
CA GLY A 570 19.61 -37.94 -8.35
C GLY A 570 19.44 -37.57 -9.82
N ARG A 571 18.47 -38.23 -10.49
CA ARG A 571 18.22 -38.05 -11.93
C ARG A 571 17.06 -37.05 -12.22
N LYS A 572 16.18 -36.87 -11.23
CA LYS A 572 14.99 -36.01 -11.38
C LYS A 572 15.35 -34.58 -11.09
N THR A 573 15.28 -33.73 -12.08
CA THR A 573 15.57 -32.28 -12.00
C THR A 573 14.34 -31.39 -12.33
N LYS A 574 13.24 -32.02 -12.76
CA LYS A 574 11.98 -31.34 -13.10
C LYS A 574 10.84 -31.87 -12.23
N PHE A 575 10.04 -30.95 -11.71
CA PHE A 575 8.91 -31.28 -10.83
C PHE A 575 7.68 -30.49 -11.29
N HIS A 576 6.53 -31.15 -11.28
CA HIS A 576 5.23 -30.59 -11.64
C HIS A 576 4.23 -30.95 -10.52
N PRO A 577 4.32 -30.29 -9.35
CA PRO A 577 3.40 -30.57 -8.26
C PRO A 577 2.01 -30.02 -8.57
N THR A 578 0.98 -30.58 -7.96
CA THR A 578 -0.31 -29.90 -7.83
C THR A 578 -0.19 -28.82 -6.76
N ALA A 579 -1.04 -27.78 -6.81
CA ALA A 579 -1.05 -26.77 -5.75
C ALA A 579 -1.87 -27.22 -4.52
N GLY A 580 -1.47 -26.75 -3.35
CA GLY A 580 -2.11 -26.99 -2.05
C GLY A 580 -1.13 -27.39 -0.96
N THR A 581 -1.49 -27.21 0.30
CA THR A 581 -0.65 -27.50 1.48
C THR A 581 -0.20 -28.95 1.59
N LYS A 582 -0.90 -29.89 0.93
CA LYS A 582 -0.52 -31.31 0.87
C LYS A 582 0.52 -31.61 -0.21
N SER A 583 0.85 -30.67 -1.06
CA SER A 583 1.73 -30.85 -2.21
C SER A 583 3.17 -30.42 -1.90
N THR A 584 3.84 -31.19 -1.06
CA THR A 584 5.25 -30.97 -0.73
C THR A 584 6.12 -32.02 -1.43
N PHE A 585 7.18 -31.56 -2.11
CA PHE A 585 8.21 -32.46 -2.61
C PHE A 585 9.58 -32.16 -2.00
N GLU A 586 10.45 -33.15 -1.99
CA GLU A 586 11.79 -33.07 -1.42
C GLU A 586 12.84 -33.19 -2.52
N LEU A 587 13.94 -32.46 -2.35
CA LEU A 587 15.18 -32.66 -3.10
C LEU A 587 16.38 -32.55 -2.16
N LYS A 588 17.52 -33.10 -2.59
CA LYS A 588 18.81 -32.99 -1.87
C LYS A 588 19.84 -32.36 -2.78
N THR A 589 20.63 -31.46 -2.24
CA THR A 589 21.76 -30.87 -2.95
C THR A 589 22.91 -31.85 -3.03
N ILE A 590 23.90 -31.61 -3.91
CA ILE A 590 25.13 -32.37 -3.97
C ILE A 590 25.85 -32.39 -2.62
N ASP A 591 25.84 -31.27 -1.92
CA ASP A 591 26.45 -31.09 -0.58
C ASP A 591 25.66 -31.78 0.54
N GLY A 592 24.50 -32.36 0.22
CA GLY A 592 23.68 -33.08 1.17
C GLY A 592 22.58 -32.30 1.87
N ASN A 593 22.45 -31.01 1.61
CA ASN A 593 21.37 -30.18 2.19
C ASN A 593 20.01 -30.69 1.73
N ARG A 594 19.08 -30.79 2.66
CA ARG A 594 17.69 -31.16 2.39
C ARG A 594 16.85 -29.91 2.14
N ILE A 595 16.07 -29.93 1.07
CA ILE A 595 15.19 -28.86 0.67
C ILE A 595 13.79 -29.41 0.48
N LEU A 596 12.83 -28.80 1.15
CA LEU A 596 11.40 -29.05 0.96
C LEU A 596 10.80 -27.90 0.14
N ILE A 597 9.86 -28.21 -0.73
CA ILE A 597 9.12 -27.22 -1.52
C ILE A 597 7.63 -27.56 -1.44
N THR A 598 6.84 -26.61 -0.95
CA THR A 598 5.38 -26.63 -1.00
C THR A 598 4.88 -25.55 -1.95
N THR A 599 3.93 -25.89 -2.80
CA THR A 599 3.27 -24.93 -3.69
C THR A 599 1.83 -24.74 -3.22
N LEU A 600 1.53 -23.60 -2.62
CA LEU A 600 0.17 -23.24 -2.20
C LEU A 600 -0.71 -22.92 -3.41
N THR A 601 -2.02 -23.08 -3.27
CA THR A 601 -2.97 -22.43 -4.19
C THR A 601 -2.91 -20.92 -4.01
N ARG A 602 -3.36 -20.15 -5.01
CA ARG A 602 -3.43 -18.70 -4.88
C ARG A 602 -4.30 -18.27 -3.69
N GLN A 603 -5.43 -18.93 -3.48
CA GLN A 603 -6.31 -18.62 -2.33
C GLN A 603 -5.61 -18.88 -0.99
N GLU A 604 -4.96 -20.04 -0.82
CA GLU A 604 -4.17 -20.32 0.40
C GLU A 604 -3.08 -19.26 0.62
N ALA A 605 -2.41 -18.82 -0.45
CA ALA A 605 -1.36 -17.82 -0.37
C ALA A 605 -1.90 -16.41 0.03
N ILE A 606 -3.02 -15.98 -0.52
CA ILE A 606 -3.69 -14.71 -0.16
C ILE A 606 -4.14 -14.73 1.31
N GLU A 607 -4.56 -15.87 1.82
CA GLU A 607 -4.97 -16.06 3.22
C GLU A 607 -3.78 -16.30 4.17
N THR A 608 -2.55 -16.39 3.65
CA THR A 608 -1.36 -16.62 4.48
C THR A 608 -0.92 -15.36 5.22
N THR A 609 -0.69 -15.49 6.52
CA THR A 609 0.01 -14.52 7.37
C THR A 609 1.28 -15.16 7.93
N GLN A 610 2.43 -14.50 7.78
CA GLN A 610 3.69 -14.94 8.41
C GLN A 610 3.81 -14.29 9.79
N LEU A 611 3.88 -15.12 10.83
CA LEU A 611 4.06 -14.70 12.21
C LEU A 611 5.48 -14.18 12.49
N GLU A 612 5.68 -13.57 13.65
CA GLU A 612 7.00 -13.04 14.07
C GLU A 612 8.07 -14.13 14.16
N ASP A 613 7.69 -15.30 14.63
CA ASP A 613 8.57 -16.48 14.75
C ASP A 613 8.79 -17.24 13.42
N GLY A 614 8.32 -16.70 12.31
CA GLY A 614 8.47 -17.28 10.97
C GLY A 614 7.40 -18.31 10.60
N ARG A 615 6.55 -18.77 11.54
CA ARG A 615 5.44 -19.67 11.21
C ARG A 615 4.44 -19.01 10.28
N LEU A 616 3.74 -19.81 9.50
CA LEU A 616 2.66 -19.38 8.61
C LEU A 616 1.31 -19.81 9.17
N ILE A 617 0.33 -18.91 9.12
CA ILE A 617 -1.08 -19.23 9.35
C ILE A 617 -1.84 -18.91 8.07
N ILE A 618 -2.64 -19.89 7.61
CA ILE A 618 -3.58 -19.70 6.49
C ILE A 618 -4.99 -19.67 7.06
N THR A 619 -5.67 -18.54 6.92
CA THR A 619 -7.03 -18.34 7.40
C THR A 619 -7.69 -17.15 6.71
N SER A 620 -9.01 -17.18 6.58
CA SER A 620 -9.81 -16.04 6.08
C SER A 620 -9.93 -14.89 7.09
N ALA A 621 -9.70 -15.17 8.39
CA ALA A 621 -9.76 -14.17 9.46
C ALA A 621 -8.54 -13.22 9.44
N THR A 622 -8.70 -12.04 10.00
CA THR A 622 -7.59 -11.13 10.24
C THR A 622 -6.75 -11.63 11.41
N VAL A 623 -5.46 -11.91 11.18
CA VAL A 623 -4.54 -12.35 12.22
C VAL A 623 -3.96 -11.12 12.92
N VAL A 624 -4.05 -11.10 14.24
CA VAL A 624 -3.42 -10.10 15.10
C VAL A 624 -2.48 -10.83 16.05
N GLN A 625 -1.20 -10.52 15.97
CA GLN A 625 -0.19 -11.12 16.84
C GLN A 625 0.42 -10.08 17.77
N ASP A 626 0.22 -10.25 19.08
CA ASP A 626 1.04 -9.67 20.13
C ASP A 626 2.10 -10.69 20.56
N LYS A 627 3.20 -10.24 21.16
CA LYS A 627 4.35 -11.10 21.58
C LYS A 627 3.94 -12.41 22.23
N ASN A 628 2.84 -12.41 22.97
CA ASN A 628 2.39 -13.55 23.81
C ASN A 628 1.09 -14.19 23.33
N ARG A 629 0.43 -13.65 22.30
CA ARG A 629 -0.90 -14.09 21.89
C ARG A 629 -1.10 -13.94 20.38
N THR A 630 -1.75 -14.94 19.79
CA THR A 630 -2.26 -14.85 18.42
C THR A 630 -3.78 -14.90 18.46
N THR A 631 -4.40 -13.87 17.93
CA THR A 631 -5.85 -13.69 17.87
C THR A 631 -6.32 -13.66 16.43
N LEU A 632 -7.42 -14.36 16.15
CA LEU A 632 -8.14 -14.29 14.89
C LEU A 632 -9.36 -13.39 15.06
N LEU A 633 -9.43 -12.32 14.24
CA LEU A 633 -10.60 -11.44 14.20
C LEU A 633 -11.47 -11.87 13.00
N SER A 634 -12.72 -12.22 13.28
CA SER A 634 -13.62 -12.80 12.29
C SER A 634 -14.97 -12.08 12.26
N LEU A 635 -15.24 -11.39 11.16
CA LEU A 635 -16.52 -10.69 10.97
C LEU A 635 -17.64 -11.70 10.65
N GLY A 636 -18.68 -11.72 11.49
CA GLY A 636 -19.89 -12.51 11.33
C GLY A 636 -19.75 -14.02 11.58
N LYS A 637 -18.54 -14.55 11.81
CA LYS A 637 -18.32 -15.99 12.01
C LYS A 637 -17.66 -16.27 13.37
N ASN A 638 -18.36 -16.95 14.25
CA ASN A 638 -17.84 -17.35 15.55
C ASN A 638 -16.95 -18.60 15.53
N THR A 639 -16.80 -19.23 14.37
CA THR A 639 -15.95 -20.41 14.12
C THR A 639 -15.08 -20.16 12.90
N VAL A 640 -13.79 -20.41 13.03
CA VAL A 640 -12.79 -20.17 11.99
C VAL A 640 -11.90 -21.37 11.81
N ASP A 641 -11.75 -21.81 10.57
CA ASP A 641 -10.74 -22.79 10.17
C ASP A 641 -9.40 -22.08 9.95
N TYR A 642 -8.31 -22.71 10.36
CA TYR A 642 -6.96 -22.26 10.04
C TYR A 642 -6.00 -23.42 9.85
N ILE A 643 -4.94 -23.19 9.07
CA ILE A 643 -3.84 -24.10 8.86
C ILE A 643 -2.57 -23.45 9.38
N ILE A 644 -1.77 -24.16 10.16
CA ILE A 644 -0.48 -23.68 10.69
C ILE A 644 0.69 -24.51 10.18
N TYR A 645 1.81 -23.85 9.87
CA TYR A 645 3.08 -24.47 9.48
C TYR A 645 4.28 -23.63 10.01
N PRO A 646 5.39 -24.24 10.49
CA PRO A 646 5.50 -25.65 10.83
C PRO A 646 4.71 -26.05 12.08
N SER A 647 4.30 -27.31 12.13
CA SER A 647 3.77 -27.98 13.31
C SER A 647 4.46 -29.34 13.47
N GLU A 648 4.21 -30.07 14.56
CA GLU A 648 4.79 -31.41 14.79
C GLU A 648 4.57 -32.37 13.61
N ASN A 649 3.47 -32.18 12.88
CA ASN A 649 3.08 -33.02 11.73
C ASN A 649 3.07 -32.27 10.39
N GLY A 650 3.89 -31.22 10.24
CA GLY A 650 3.92 -30.40 9.02
C GLY A 650 2.77 -29.40 8.97
N TRP A 651 2.00 -29.36 7.87
CA TRP A 651 0.81 -28.53 7.71
C TRP A 651 -0.37 -29.10 8.52
N LYS A 652 -0.81 -28.39 9.57
CA LYS A 652 -1.87 -28.85 10.46
C LYS A 652 -3.12 -27.98 10.32
N LYS A 653 -4.21 -28.58 9.85
CA LYS A 653 -5.54 -27.94 9.85
C LYS A 653 -6.14 -28.02 11.25
N GLN A 654 -6.70 -26.89 11.71
CA GLN A 654 -7.37 -26.73 12.99
C GLN A 654 -8.61 -25.86 12.82
N GLN A 655 -9.47 -25.89 13.85
CA GLN A 655 -10.63 -25.04 13.96
C GLN A 655 -10.67 -24.43 15.36
N ALA A 656 -11.01 -23.16 15.45
CA ALA A 656 -11.24 -22.47 16.72
C ALA A 656 -12.61 -21.81 16.70
N SER A 657 -13.26 -21.78 17.84
CA SER A 657 -14.61 -21.20 17.97
C SER A 657 -14.80 -20.51 19.32
N VAL A 658 -15.72 -19.57 19.34
CA VAL A 658 -16.23 -18.91 20.53
C VAL A 658 -17.77 -18.99 20.54
N GLU A 659 -18.41 -18.60 21.65
CA GLU A 659 -19.87 -18.57 21.75
C GLU A 659 -20.46 -17.66 20.65
N ALA A 660 -21.52 -18.14 20.00
CA ALA A 660 -22.23 -17.36 19.01
C ALA A 660 -23.07 -16.27 19.67
N THR A 661 -22.97 -15.06 19.14
CA THR A 661 -23.73 -13.91 19.61
C THR A 661 -24.64 -13.39 18.49
N SER A 662 -25.91 -13.22 18.78
CA SER A 662 -26.90 -12.64 17.86
C SER A 662 -27.29 -11.24 18.37
N PRO A 663 -26.56 -10.20 17.98
CA PRO A 663 -26.87 -8.84 18.41
C PRO A 663 -28.22 -8.41 17.83
N GLN A 664 -28.99 -7.67 18.62
CA GLN A 664 -30.29 -7.15 18.20
C GLN A 664 -30.14 -5.69 17.77
N VAL A 665 -30.64 -5.39 16.60
CA VAL A 665 -30.78 -4.02 16.11
C VAL A 665 -32.26 -3.75 15.80
N LYS A 666 -32.78 -2.66 16.34
CA LYS A 666 -34.10 -2.13 15.98
C LYS A 666 -33.90 -0.84 15.22
N TRP A 667 -34.54 -0.73 14.10
CA TRP A 667 -34.48 0.47 13.31
C TRP A 667 -35.84 0.88 12.80
N GLU A 668 -36.03 2.15 12.66
CA GLU A 668 -37.28 2.75 12.19
C GLU A 668 -36.96 3.88 11.22
N ARG A 669 -37.63 3.85 10.07
CA ARG A 669 -37.55 4.95 9.10
C ARG A 669 -38.60 6.01 9.49
N ILE A 670 -38.12 7.22 9.78
CA ILE A 670 -38.96 8.34 10.20
C ILE A 670 -39.06 9.33 9.04
N GLY A 671 -40.22 9.41 8.42
CA GLY A 671 -40.37 10.21 7.20
C GLY A 671 -39.55 9.66 6.04
N GLY A 672 -39.27 10.52 5.04
CA GLY A 672 -38.59 10.12 3.81
C GLY A 672 -37.07 9.94 3.93
N ARG A 673 -36.40 10.64 4.86
CA ARG A 673 -34.93 10.81 4.88
C ARG A 673 -34.26 10.44 6.18
N HIS A 674 -34.99 10.10 7.22
CA HIS A 674 -34.42 9.80 8.55
C HIS A 674 -34.53 8.31 8.89
N LEU A 675 -33.51 7.83 9.57
CA LEU A 675 -33.47 6.49 10.15
C LEU A 675 -33.03 6.62 11.59
N CYS A 676 -33.79 6.05 12.52
CA CYS A 676 -33.39 5.89 13.92
C CYS A 676 -32.96 4.45 14.14
N VAL A 677 -31.78 4.26 14.73
CA VAL A 677 -31.22 2.94 15.06
C VAL A 677 -31.00 2.84 16.56
N LYS A 678 -31.58 1.79 17.15
CA LYS A 678 -31.38 1.40 18.55
C LYS A 678 -30.74 0.03 18.60
N SER A 679 -29.64 -0.11 19.30
CA SER A 679 -28.93 -1.38 19.43
C SER A 679 -28.70 -1.74 20.88
N ASP A 680 -28.90 -3.01 21.20
CA ASP A 680 -28.51 -3.60 22.48
C ASP A 680 -27.15 -4.30 22.30
N MET A 681 -26.10 -3.55 22.58
CA MET A 681 -24.73 -4.04 22.46
C MET A 681 -24.23 -4.41 23.85
N ARG A 682 -23.87 -5.68 24.02
CA ARG A 682 -23.24 -6.17 25.24
C ARG A 682 -21.74 -6.31 25.03
N SER A 683 -20.95 -5.72 25.90
CA SER A 683 -19.52 -5.98 25.96
C SER A 683 -19.29 -7.43 26.40
N LEU A 684 -18.85 -8.29 25.47
CA LEU A 684 -18.53 -9.70 25.73
C LEU A 684 -17.05 -9.95 25.42
N PRO A 685 -16.35 -10.78 26.23
CA PRO A 685 -14.90 -10.98 26.06
C PRO A 685 -14.49 -11.54 24.69
N HIS A 686 -15.38 -12.26 24.03
CA HIS A 686 -15.17 -12.87 22.71
C HIS A 686 -15.65 -12.01 21.54
N ILE A 687 -16.12 -10.79 21.81
CA ILE A 687 -16.49 -9.82 20.78
C ILE A 687 -15.45 -8.70 20.76
N ASN A 688 -14.85 -8.47 19.59
CA ASN A 688 -13.94 -7.37 19.36
C ASN A 688 -14.68 -6.07 19.09
N ASP A 689 -15.71 -6.13 18.23
CA ASP A 689 -16.55 -4.99 17.84
C ASP A 689 -17.91 -5.47 17.33
N TYR A 690 -18.84 -4.56 17.17
CA TYR A 690 -20.07 -4.73 16.41
C TYR A 690 -20.08 -3.72 15.26
N PHE A 691 -20.31 -4.21 14.06
CA PHE A 691 -20.38 -3.35 12.87
C PHE A 691 -21.84 -3.17 12.43
N LEU A 692 -22.32 -1.94 12.50
CA LEU A 692 -23.60 -1.55 11.90
C LEU A 692 -23.41 -1.41 10.39
N ASN A 693 -24.03 -2.30 9.64
CA ASN A 693 -23.96 -2.34 8.18
C ASN A 693 -25.27 -1.80 7.60
N ILE A 694 -25.19 -0.64 6.93
CA ILE A 694 -26.34 0.01 6.31
C ILE A 694 -26.18 -0.09 4.78
N LYS A 695 -27.04 -0.86 4.14
CA LYS A 695 -27.13 -0.91 2.69
C LYS A 695 -28.17 0.10 2.21
N TYR A 696 -27.71 1.12 1.54
CA TYR A 696 -28.57 2.18 1.01
C TYR A 696 -28.11 2.66 -0.37
N THR A 697 -29.02 3.27 -1.11
CA THR A 697 -28.76 4.08 -2.30
C THR A 697 -29.17 5.52 -1.99
N GLY A 698 -28.26 6.45 -2.15
CA GLY A 698 -28.46 7.86 -1.83
C GLY A 698 -27.27 8.71 -2.28
N ASP A 699 -27.21 9.95 -1.88
CA ASP A 699 -26.07 10.84 -2.16
C ASP A 699 -25.12 10.88 -0.96
N VAL A 700 -25.50 11.58 0.10
CA VAL A 700 -24.74 11.75 1.34
C VAL A 700 -25.56 11.23 2.49
N ALA A 701 -24.92 10.49 3.42
CA ALA A 701 -25.49 10.13 4.70
C ALA A 701 -24.72 10.79 5.85
N MET A 702 -25.42 11.12 6.91
CA MET A 702 -24.88 11.69 8.14
C MET A 702 -25.43 10.94 9.33
N ALA A 703 -24.59 10.67 10.32
CA ALA A 703 -25.02 10.04 11.58
C ALA A 703 -24.86 11.01 12.75
N PHE A 704 -25.85 11.01 13.61
CA PHE A 704 -25.93 11.87 14.79
C PHE A 704 -26.15 11.03 16.05
N ILE A 705 -25.47 11.40 17.13
CA ILE A 705 -25.78 10.98 18.48
C ILE A 705 -26.16 12.23 19.25
N GLU A 706 -27.38 12.29 19.78
CA GLU A 706 -27.99 13.50 20.31
C GLU A 706 -28.00 14.62 19.25
N ASN A 707 -27.28 15.74 19.49
CA ASN A 707 -27.20 16.88 18.59
C ASN A 707 -25.88 16.94 17.79
N ASP A 708 -24.99 15.96 17.98
CA ASP A 708 -23.67 15.99 17.37
C ASP A 708 -23.63 15.15 16.09
N LEU A 709 -23.17 15.75 15.00
CA LEU A 709 -22.74 15.01 13.81
C LEU A 709 -21.50 14.18 14.19
N VAL A 710 -21.61 12.87 14.17
CA VAL A 710 -20.53 11.95 14.58
C VAL A 710 -19.87 11.23 13.41
N LEU A 711 -20.60 11.09 12.29
CA LEU A 711 -20.09 10.47 11.05
C LEU A 711 -20.77 11.09 9.83
N ASP A 712 -20.08 11.04 8.71
CA ASP A 712 -20.63 11.30 7.38
C ASP A 712 -20.14 10.25 6.38
N HIS A 713 -20.86 10.11 5.27
CA HIS A 713 -20.53 9.12 4.25
C HIS A 713 -20.98 9.63 2.88
N PHE A 714 -20.06 9.60 1.91
CA PHE A 714 -20.38 9.80 0.50
C PHE A 714 -20.68 8.43 -0.12
N TRP A 715 -21.92 8.25 -0.56
CA TRP A 715 -22.33 7.01 -1.21
C TRP A 715 -21.51 6.75 -2.48
N HIS A 716 -21.05 5.52 -2.65
CA HIS A 716 -20.23 5.07 -3.78
C HIS A 716 -20.57 3.63 -4.20
N GLY A 717 -21.82 3.20 -3.97
CA GLY A 717 -22.29 1.86 -4.35
C GLY A 717 -22.02 0.73 -3.35
N LYS A 718 -21.21 0.99 -2.30
CA LYS A 718 -20.92 0.01 -1.24
C LYS A 718 -21.73 0.31 0.03
N PRO A 719 -22.04 -0.72 0.86
CA PRO A 719 -22.68 -0.51 2.16
C PRO A 719 -21.81 0.36 3.09
N TRP A 720 -22.47 1.15 3.95
CA TRP A 720 -21.78 1.89 5.01
C TRP A 720 -21.62 1.01 6.24
N CYS A 721 -20.39 0.67 6.60
CA CYS A 721 -20.03 -0.22 7.70
C CYS A 721 -19.42 0.60 8.84
N ILE A 722 -20.08 0.69 9.98
CA ILE A 722 -19.77 1.59 11.10
C ILE A 722 -19.39 0.77 12.33
N SER A 723 -18.22 1.05 12.94
CA SER A 723 -17.84 0.51 14.25
C SER A 723 -18.72 1.08 15.34
N MET A 724 -19.43 0.22 16.04
CA MET A 724 -20.28 0.63 17.16
C MET A 724 -19.48 0.73 18.46
N LYS A 725 -18.38 0.00 18.59
CA LYS A 725 -17.45 0.09 19.72
C LYS A 725 -16.94 1.51 19.93
N ARG A 726 -16.70 2.25 18.86
CA ARG A 726 -16.24 3.65 18.89
C ARG A 726 -17.19 4.57 19.63
N PHE A 727 -18.48 4.26 19.63
CA PHE A 727 -19.56 5.08 20.17
C PHE A 727 -20.21 4.48 21.43
N THR A 728 -19.66 3.39 22.02
CA THR A 728 -20.28 2.66 23.13
C THR A 728 -20.61 3.59 24.28
N GLU A 729 -19.67 4.41 24.76
CA GLU A 729 -19.88 5.33 25.88
C GLU A 729 -21.03 6.32 25.62
N ARG A 730 -21.10 6.90 24.44
CA ARG A 730 -22.17 7.84 24.06
C ARG A 730 -23.52 7.15 23.87
N LEU A 731 -23.53 5.93 23.35
CA LEU A 731 -24.73 5.14 23.12
C LEU A 731 -25.29 4.53 24.40
N GLU A 732 -24.47 4.36 25.45
CA GLU A 732 -24.95 4.01 26.79
C GLU A 732 -25.84 5.11 27.37
N GLU A 733 -25.60 6.37 27.04
CA GLU A 733 -26.39 7.52 27.47
C GLU A 733 -27.58 7.76 26.56
N SER A 734 -27.34 7.97 25.24
CA SER A 734 -28.36 8.38 24.27
C SER A 734 -29.33 7.28 23.87
N LYS A 735 -28.87 5.99 23.90
CA LYS A 735 -29.60 4.78 23.50
C LYS A 735 -29.90 4.67 21.99
N GLU A 736 -29.64 5.70 21.21
CA GLU A 736 -29.96 5.70 19.78
C GLU A 736 -28.96 6.50 18.96
N MET A 737 -28.83 6.13 17.69
CA MET A 737 -28.11 6.84 16.65
C MET A 737 -29.11 7.21 15.55
N ASN A 738 -29.11 8.46 15.16
CA ASN A 738 -30.02 8.99 14.17
C ASN A 738 -29.28 9.31 12.89
N PHE A 739 -29.87 8.96 11.75
CA PHE A 739 -29.27 9.14 10.44
C PHE A 739 -30.13 10.06 9.59
N TYR A 740 -29.47 10.88 8.77
CA TYR A 740 -30.08 11.66 7.72
C TYR A 740 -29.47 11.29 6.39
N PHE A 741 -30.31 11.02 5.39
CA PHE A 741 -29.91 10.65 4.04
C PHE A 741 -30.39 11.66 3.03
N ARG A 742 -29.53 12.05 2.10
CA ARG A 742 -29.93 12.82 0.90
C ARG A 742 -30.21 11.84 -0.23
N PRO A 743 -31.32 12.06 -0.99
CA PRO A 743 -31.57 11.31 -2.20
C PRO A 743 -30.46 11.53 -3.23
N LEU A 744 -30.14 10.51 -4.00
CA LEU A 744 -29.23 10.57 -5.14
C LEU A 744 -29.99 11.14 -6.33
N ALA A 745 -29.53 12.29 -6.83
CA ALA A 745 -30.06 12.87 -8.05
C ALA A 745 -29.38 12.24 -9.28
N LYS A 746 -30.13 12.06 -10.36
CA LYS A 746 -29.65 11.53 -11.64
C LYS A 746 -28.49 12.34 -12.24
N ASP A 747 -28.52 13.67 -12.03
CA ASP A 747 -27.53 14.64 -12.49
C ASP A 747 -26.47 15.00 -11.42
N ALA A 748 -26.30 14.14 -10.41
CA ALA A 748 -25.25 14.35 -9.41
C ALA A 748 -23.85 14.40 -10.08
N PRO A 749 -23.00 15.39 -9.74
CA PRO A 749 -21.77 15.66 -10.49
C PRO A 749 -20.79 14.47 -10.52
N PHE A 750 -20.77 13.65 -9.49
CA PHE A 750 -19.90 12.45 -9.46
C PHE A 750 -20.38 11.33 -10.39
N ILE A 751 -21.65 11.30 -10.83
CA ILE A 751 -22.14 10.38 -11.85
C ILE A 751 -21.59 10.78 -13.23
N GLU A 752 -21.60 12.06 -13.55
CA GLU A 752 -21.05 12.60 -14.80
C GLU A 752 -19.50 12.46 -14.81
N MET A 753 -18.86 12.71 -13.67
CA MET A 753 -17.41 12.54 -13.52
C MET A 753 -17.01 11.09 -13.78
N GLY A 754 -17.82 10.10 -13.37
CA GLY A 754 -17.53 8.67 -13.45
C GLY A 754 -16.75 8.21 -12.22
N GLY A 755 -16.23 6.97 -12.28
CA GLY A 755 -15.46 6.38 -11.16
C GLY A 755 -16.27 5.37 -10.34
N ILE A 756 -17.61 5.46 -10.31
CA ILE A 756 -18.47 4.39 -9.80
C ILE A 756 -18.80 3.45 -10.98
N PRO A 757 -18.55 2.14 -10.87
CA PRO A 757 -18.92 1.17 -11.89
C PRO A 757 -20.42 1.24 -12.24
N GLN A 758 -20.74 1.14 -13.53
CA GLN A 758 -22.13 1.30 -14.03
C GLN A 758 -23.10 0.31 -13.37
N GLU A 759 -22.64 -0.90 -13.07
CA GLU A 759 -23.44 -1.94 -12.40
C GLU A 759 -23.76 -1.63 -10.93
N MET A 760 -23.10 -0.65 -10.31
CA MET A 760 -23.38 -0.18 -8.95
C MET A 760 -24.34 1.00 -8.94
N LEU A 761 -24.55 1.66 -10.08
CA LEU A 761 -25.49 2.78 -10.18
C LEU A 761 -26.94 2.27 -10.22
N PRO A 762 -27.89 3.00 -9.59
CA PRO A 762 -29.31 2.64 -9.66
C PRO A 762 -29.90 2.95 -11.05
N ASP A 763 -31.04 2.32 -11.35
CA ASP A 763 -31.83 2.63 -12.54
C ASP A 763 -32.68 3.89 -12.33
N PHE A 764 -32.38 4.96 -13.06
CA PHE A 764 -33.10 6.23 -13.03
C PHE A 764 -34.24 6.31 -14.05
N SER A 765 -34.67 5.18 -14.64
CA SER A 765 -35.72 5.17 -15.67
C SER A 765 -37.11 5.58 -15.15
N GLN A 766 -37.35 5.46 -13.84
CA GLN A 766 -38.65 5.75 -13.21
C GLN A 766 -38.63 7.01 -12.36
N GLU A 767 -37.49 7.37 -11.73
CA GLU A 767 -37.39 8.48 -10.82
C GLU A 767 -36.05 9.19 -11.01
N ASP A 768 -36.05 10.54 -11.00
CA ASP A 768 -34.83 11.34 -11.10
C ASP A 768 -34.08 11.51 -9.76
N ASN A 769 -34.69 11.13 -8.64
CA ASN A 769 -34.13 11.19 -7.31
C ASN A 769 -34.43 9.89 -6.55
N ILE A 770 -33.38 9.18 -6.15
CA ILE A 770 -33.52 7.86 -5.51
C ILE A 770 -32.99 7.89 -4.09
N LEU A 771 -33.80 7.42 -3.15
CA LEU A 771 -33.39 7.11 -1.79
C LEU A 771 -33.99 5.79 -1.35
N GLU A 772 -33.17 4.75 -1.26
CA GLU A 772 -33.55 3.45 -0.77
C GLU A 772 -32.66 3.04 0.40
N ILE A 773 -33.25 2.52 1.49
CA ILE A 773 -32.55 1.87 2.58
C ILE A 773 -33.01 0.42 2.56
N SER A 774 -32.19 -0.48 2.03
CA SER A 774 -32.57 -1.86 1.74
C SER A 774 -32.27 -2.83 2.87
N ASN A 775 -31.26 -2.55 3.71
CA ASN A 775 -30.91 -3.39 4.85
C ASN A 775 -30.17 -2.59 5.94
N VAL A 776 -30.46 -2.94 7.21
CA VAL A 776 -29.75 -2.47 8.38
C VAL A 776 -29.53 -3.65 9.30
N GLU A 777 -28.27 -4.03 9.47
CA GLU A 777 -27.89 -5.20 10.28
C GLU A 777 -26.71 -4.90 11.18
N LEU A 778 -26.63 -5.62 12.31
CA LEU A 778 -25.50 -5.51 13.24
C LEU A 778 -24.69 -6.81 13.22
N ILE A 779 -23.44 -6.73 12.76
CA ILE A 779 -22.57 -7.87 12.53
C ILE A 779 -21.48 -7.88 13.62
N PRO A 780 -21.36 -8.96 14.43
CA PRO A 780 -20.29 -9.07 15.41
C PRO A 780 -18.96 -9.40 14.74
N GLU A 781 -17.89 -8.73 15.13
CA GLU A 781 -16.52 -9.17 14.89
C GLU A 781 -16.06 -9.99 16.10
N TYR A 782 -15.91 -11.28 15.90
CA TYR A 782 -15.47 -12.20 16.95
C TYR A 782 -13.97 -12.12 17.17
N ARG A 783 -13.57 -12.22 18.44
CA ARG A 783 -12.19 -12.35 18.89
C ARG A 783 -11.93 -13.77 19.33
N ILE A 784 -11.10 -14.50 18.57
CA ILE A 784 -10.83 -15.93 18.79
C ILE A 784 -9.35 -16.10 19.08
N ASP A 785 -8.99 -16.36 20.33
CA ASP A 785 -7.61 -16.57 20.76
C ASP A 785 -7.20 -18.03 20.49
N ILE A 786 -6.10 -18.24 19.76
CA ILE A 786 -5.65 -19.58 19.35
C ILE A 786 -4.41 -20.09 20.11
N GLY A 787 -4.03 -19.44 21.20
CA GLY A 787 -3.03 -19.93 22.15
C GLY A 787 -1.62 -20.14 21.60
N LEU A 788 -1.31 -19.64 20.41
CA LEU A 788 0.01 -19.72 19.82
C LEU A 788 0.90 -18.63 20.42
N SER A 789 1.52 -18.92 21.56
CA SER A 789 2.66 -18.12 22.05
C SER A 789 3.84 -18.25 21.09
N ALA A 790 4.66 -17.21 20.99
CA ALA A 790 5.89 -17.22 20.21
C ALA A 790 6.70 -18.49 20.54
N PHE A 791 6.93 -19.31 19.56
CA PHE A 791 7.80 -20.46 19.71
C PHE A 791 9.22 -19.89 19.73
N ALA A 792 9.89 -19.92 20.90
CA ALA A 792 11.30 -19.55 20.98
C ALA A 792 12.08 -20.51 20.08
N MET A 793 12.35 -20.14 18.85
CA MET A 793 13.40 -20.78 18.06
C MET A 793 14.69 -20.52 18.83
N ARG A 794 15.17 -21.51 19.58
CA ARG A 794 16.49 -21.49 20.18
C ARG A 794 17.49 -21.39 19.03
N SER A 795 17.91 -20.15 18.73
CA SER A 795 19.15 -19.94 18.01
C SER A 795 20.24 -20.60 18.86
N LYS A 796 20.75 -21.74 18.45
CA LYS A 796 22.07 -22.16 18.89
C LYS A 796 23.04 -21.23 18.16
N GLU A 797 23.41 -20.15 18.84
CA GLU A 797 24.71 -19.53 18.60
C GLU A 797 25.78 -20.62 18.73
N LYS A 798 26.51 -20.84 17.68
CA LYS A 798 27.91 -21.21 17.67
C LYS A 798 28.55 -20.73 16.38
#